data_6d57af41080553111ac2bdf99fa2edbf
#
_entry.id   6d57af41080553111ac2bdf99fa2edbf
#
_cell.length_a   1.000
_cell.length_b   1.000
_cell.length_c   1.000
_cell.angle_alpha   90.00
_cell.angle_beta   90.00
_cell.angle_gamma   90.00
#
_symmetry.space_group_name_H-M   'P 1'
#
loop_
_entity.id
_entity.type
_entity.pdbx_description
1 polymer ?
#
loop_
_entity_poly.entity_id
_entity_poly.type
_entity_poly.pdbx_seq_one_letter_code
_entity_poly.pdbx_strand_id
1 'polypeptide(L)'
;MLNALLCAFLVIPLAGSIAPPTVMTLDEQGLQLIEEGQTTLVPAQAPVTWANPGPWWSWTSLDADRNGVHDSLQVASGPVNIGLSYEGTVTDSNRDALALLGHEIHLELPVVDALLIGAVDASEVNTLAQLDGVVMVERYGSLVFYGDIQTPAVKARNSTEYPIGAWDIGVSGDGVNIALTDTGVDNEHPGLSSKFVAGYDAVCYVHTDPQCLLAGGREDDGSFDPDDGNQHGTACMGMASATGIESDGTQSNYYGAAPNASLIDVRIGTDVGAGPFENYLLEQEFYESAMNGLQWIIDHRDDAWPGVDEANHGIDIISLSWGITSHENGGSDGTDMHSRILDEAMEAGVTVSNAAGNDGPDNDGLSGMSASSLSITVAATDDHNTVDRSDDTIASYSSRGQRRDNGDGNPLNELIPEISAPGTNIIQAEGCFTSGSCNNFLGGDASENSYSGRGSGTSYATPSISGVAALVIEANANLTPLQVKEVLKQTAERLGEPSAPDVDPYWNRDFGYGYVDAHAAVMLALFLAASGQSEAVDTSLQNHLLNVIDANGTINVTGHAWGQLGSIERVEYRIDGGDWDETTYSAEPGEIGALTPFMWHVIMNPEKLSEGAHEIEVRAVSGEGNSLPVLVTVHGSGSEGDGFSVPPMVIVAIASVFAIWVASLALLRFRSDGEIDSLLSNLRRKEEDSAIEEVLDAEIVDEEAID
;
A
#
# COMPACT_ATOMS: atom_id res chain seq x y z
N MET A 1 -12.95 21.23 -32.64
CA MET A 1 -14.24 21.63 -32.04
C MET A 1 -15.24 20.48 -31.90
N LEU A 2 -15.01 19.30 -32.48
CA LEU A 2 -15.97 18.18 -32.42
C LEU A 2 -15.65 17.19 -31.25
N ASN A 3 -14.43 17.19 -30.72
CA ASN A 3 -14.05 16.31 -29.63
C ASN A 3 -14.28 16.92 -28.22
N ALA A 4 -14.61 18.20 -28.12
CA ALA A 4 -14.96 18.83 -26.87
C ALA A 4 -16.45 18.68 -26.48
N LEU A 5 -17.29 18.20 -27.41
CA LEU A 5 -18.71 17.98 -27.15
C LEU A 5 -19.03 16.53 -26.71
N LEU A 6 -18.08 15.59 -26.84
CA LEU A 6 -18.32 14.19 -26.45
C LEU A 6 -17.98 13.92 -24.97
N CYS A 7 -17.18 14.77 -24.32
CA CYS A 7 -16.88 14.61 -22.88
C CYS A 7 -17.93 15.24 -21.95
N ALA A 8 -18.82 16.08 -22.47
CA ALA A 8 -19.85 16.76 -21.67
C ALA A 8 -21.14 15.92 -21.47
N PHE A 9 -21.24 14.74 -22.08
CA PHE A 9 -22.45 13.89 -21.98
C PHE A 9 -22.27 12.62 -21.15
N LEU A 10 -21.12 12.44 -20.47
CA LEU A 10 -20.87 11.26 -19.64
C LEU A 10 -20.91 11.53 -18.12
N VAL A 11 -21.40 12.69 -17.71
CA VAL A 11 -21.78 12.94 -16.31
C VAL A 11 -23.29 13.15 -16.27
N ILE A 12 -24.04 12.10 -16.54
CA ILE A 12 -25.40 12.02 -16.04
C ILE A 12 -25.25 11.30 -14.71
N PRO A 13 -25.59 11.92 -13.58
CA PRO A 13 -25.78 11.16 -12.35
C PRO A 13 -26.91 10.19 -12.64
N LEU A 14 -26.63 8.90 -12.66
CA LEU A 14 -27.63 7.88 -12.44
C LEU A 14 -28.10 8.08 -10.99
N ALA A 15 -29.10 8.94 -10.83
CA ALA A 15 -29.96 8.93 -9.66
C ALA A 15 -30.81 7.64 -9.74
N GLY A 16 -30.16 6.49 -9.60
CA GLY A 16 -30.81 5.32 -9.11
C GLY A 16 -30.96 5.55 -7.62
N SER A 17 -32.19 5.58 -7.14
CA SER A 17 -32.47 5.48 -5.72
C SER A 17 -31.74 4.22 -5.23
N ILE A 18 -30.61 4.42 -4.56
CA ILE A 18 -30.00 3.36 -3.77
C ILE A 18 -31.02 3.11 -2.67
N ALA A 19 -31.69 1.98 -2.72
CA ALA A 19 -32.52 1.55 -1.61
C ALA A 19 -31.61 1.58 -0.36
N PRO A 20 -32.07 2.14 0.77
CA PRO A 20 -31.29 2.15 1.99
C PRO A 20 -30.86 0.71 2.29
N PRO A 21 -29.64 0.51 2.79
CA PRO A 21 -29.13 -0.83 3.05
C PRO A 21 -30.10 -1.53 4.00
N THR A 22 -30.55 -2.69 3.59
CA THR A 22 -31.42 -3.53 4.41
C THR A 22 -30.57 -4.07 5.54
N VAL A 23 -30.80 -3.60 6.76
CA VAL A 23 -30.10 -4.09 7.95
C VAL A 23 -30.83 -5.32 8.47
N MET A 24 -30.15 -6.46 8.51
CA MET A 24 -30.65 -7.68 9.12
C MET A 24 -30.05 -7.83 10.52
N THR A 25 -30.88 -7.93 11.55
CA THR A 25 -30.43 -8.22 12.91
C THR A 25 -31.00 -9.58 13.36
N LEU A 26 -30.15 -10.35 14.03
CA LEU A 26 -30.53 -11.64 14.61
C LEU A 26 -30.75 -11.46 16.12
N ASP A 27 -31.92 -11.78 16.62
CA ASP A 27 -32.20 -11.83 18.05
C ASP A 27 -32.78 -13.22 18.46
N GLU A 28 -33.12 -13.38 19.73
CA GLU A 28 -33.68 -14.65 20.24
C GLU A 28 -35.02 -15.02 19.59
N GLN A 29 -35.68 -14.13 18.84
CA GLN A 29 -36.94 -14.33 18.16
C GLN A 29 -36.80 -14.61 16.66
N GLY A 30 -35.61 -14.44 16.09
CA GLY A 30 -35.29 -14.69 14.68
C GLY A 30 -34.72 -13.47 13.95
N LEU A 31 -34.52 -13.64 12.66
CA LEU A 31 -33.99 -12.60 11.80
C LEU A 31 -35.01 -11.46 11.63
N GLN A 32 -34.59 -10.23 11.93
CA GLN A 32 -35.40 -9.03 11.71
C GLN A 32 -34.92 -8.27 10.50
N LEU A 33 -35.78 -8.01 9.55
CA LEU A 33 -35.52 -7.15 8.39
C LEU A 33 -36.00 -5.73 8.73
N ILE A 34 -35.11 -4.77 8.66
CA ILE A 34 -35.42 -3.35 8.87
C ILE A 34 -35.38 -2.64 7.52
N GLU A 35 -36.55 -2.33 6.97
CA GLU A 35 -36.72 -1.47 5.81
C GLU A 35 -37.47 -0.20 6.21
N GLU A 36 -36.91 0.97 5.88
CA GLU A 36 -37.54 2.27 6.09
C GLU A 36 -38.10 2.53 7.53
N GLY A 37 -37.36 2.01 8.53
CA GLY A 37 -37.81 2.19 9.94
C GLY A 37 -39.00 1.30 10.37
N GLN A 38 -39.40 0.36 9.55
CA GLN A 38 -40.37 -0.69 9.94
C GLN A 38 -39.64 -2.00 10.16
N THR A 39 -39.81 -2.58 11.32
CA THR A 39 -39.27 -3.90 11.65
C THR A 39 -40.23 -4.97 11.19
N THR A 40 -39.86 -5.78 10.22
CA THR A 40 -40.62 -6.95 9.82
C THR A 40 -39.95 -8.19 10.42
N LEU A 41 -40.63 -8.90 11.30
CA LEU A 41 -40.18 -10.20 11.79
C LEU A 41 -40.23 -11.21 10.65
N VAL A 42 -39.05 -11.66 10.24
CA VAL A 42 -38.94 -12.84 9.36
C VAL A 42 -39.07 -14.06 10.29
N PRO A 43 -40.12 -14.90 10.15
CA PRO A 43 -40.26 -16.09 10.99
C PRO A 43 -38.99 -16.91 10.90
N ALA A 44 -38.43 -17.30 12.05
CA ALA A 44 -37.33 -18.25 12.07
C ALA A 44 -37.77 -19.47 11.26
N GLN A 45 -37.12 -19.74 10.15
CA GLN A 45 -37.37 -21.00 9.45
C GLN A 45 -37.05 -22.11 10.45
N ALA A 46 -37.95 -23.08 10.54
CA ALA A 46 -37.70 -24.27 11.33
C ALA A 46 -36.29 -24.80 10.96
N PRO A 47 -35.52 -25.25 11.95
CA PRO A 47 -34.17 -25.71 11.67
C PRO A 47 -34.24 -26.70 10.51
N VAL A 48 -33.52 -26.39 9.42
CA VAL A 48 -33.45 -27.28 8.27
C VAL A 48 -32.77 -28.53 8.81
N THR A 49 -33.54 -29.54 9.11
CA THR A 49 -33.00 -30.88 9.34
C THR A 49 -32.49 -31.31 7.99
N TRP A 50 -31.19 -31.28 7.83
CA TRP A 50 -30.51 -31.85 6.68
C TRP A 50 -30.88 -33.34 6.64
N ALA A 51 -31.94 -33.68 5.93
CA ALA A 51 -32.14 -35.04 5.46
C ALA A 51 -30.91 -35.31 4.60
N ASN A 52 -30.23 -36.46 4.84
CA ASN A 52 -29.06 -36.85 4.07
C ASN A 52 -29.25 -36.43 2.59
N PRO A 53 -28.52 -35.44 2.06
CA PRO A 53 -28.83 -34.85 0.76
C PRO A 53 -28.55 -35.81 -0.39
N GLY A 54 -28.10 -37.04 -0.11
CA GLY A 54 -27.56 -37.96 -1.10
C GLY A 54 -26.08 -37.66 -1.41
N PRO A 55 -25.53 -38.29 -2.41
CA PRO A 55 -24.15 -38.04 -2.83
C PRO A 55 -23.99 -36.58 -3.31
N TRP A 56 -22.80 -35.98 -3.10
CA TRP A 56 -22.53 -34.56 -3.33
C TRP A 56 -22.87 -34.10 -4.76
N TRP A 57 -22.67 -34.94 -5.76
CA TRP A 57 -22.99 -34.62 -7.17
C TRP A 57 -24.49 -34.50 -7.45
N SER A 58 -25.35 -35.03 -6.58
CA SER A 58 -26.80 -34.96 -6.75
C SER A 58 -27.39 -33.61 -6.31
N TRP A 59 -26.64 -32.82 -5.56
CA TRP A 59 -27.13 -31.54 -5.01
C TRP A 59 -26.19 -30.35 -5.24
N THR A 60 -24.98 -30.56 -5.78
CA THR A 60 -24.04 -29.47 -6.08
C THR A 60 -24.66 -28.39 -6.97
N SER A 61 -24.34 -27.12 -6.71
CA SER A 61 -24.76 -25.99 -7.55
C SER A 61 -23.90 -25.84 -8.81
N LEU A 62 -22.79 -26.56 -8.91
CA LEU A 62 -21.84 -26.50 -10.03
C LEU A 62 -22.37 -27.15 -11.32
N ASP A 63 -23.41 -28.00 -11.21
CA ASP A 63 -24.10 -28.69 -12.29
C ASP A 63 -25.62 -28.47 -12.06
N ALA A 64 -26.15 -27.36 -12.55
CA ALA A 64 -27.54 -26.96 -12.29
C ALA A 64 -28.54 -27.83 -13.05
N ASP A 65 -28.21 -28.33 -14.22
CA ASP A 65 -29.06 -29.16 -15.09
C ASP A 65 -28.89 -30.68 -14.84
N ARG A 66 -27.97 -31.07 -13.92
CA ARG A 66 -27.74 -32.44 -13.50
C ARG A 66 -27.30 -33.38 -14.62
N ASN A 67 -26.51 -32.89 -15.55
CA ASN A 67 -25.99 -33.66 -16.68
C ASN A 67 -24.63 -34.30 -16.41
N GLY A 68 -24.03 -34.11 -15.24
CA GLY A 68 -22.72 -34.59 -14.84
C GLY A 68 -21.57 -33.76 -15.41
N VAL A 69 -21.86 -32.54 -15.88
CA VAL A 69 -20.86 -31.63 -16.43
C VAL A 69 -20.99 -30.27 -15.72
N HIS A 70 -19.88 -29.80 -15.18
CA HIS A 70 -19.85 -28.48 -14.56
C HIS A 70 -20.30 -27.40 -15.56
N ASP A 71 -21.23 -26.51 -15.14
CA ASP A 71 -21.88 -25.52 -16.00
C ASP A 71 -20.89 -24.62 -16.76
N SER A 72 -19.72 -24.32 -16.19
CA SER A 72 -18.67 -23.52 -16.86
C SER A 72 -18.11 -24.19 -18.12
N LEU A 73 -18.22 -25.52 -18.26
CA LEU A 73 -17.77 -26.27 -19.45
C LEU A 73 -18.79 -26.21 -20.57
N GLN A 74 -20.05 -25.94 -20.30
CA GLN A 74 -21.11 -25.86 -21.32
C GLN A 74 -20.93 -24.68 -22.27
N VAL A 75 -20.22 -23.61 -21.82
CA VAL A 75 -19.92 -22.41 -22.61
C VAL A 75 -18.46 -22.38 -23.09
N ALA A 76 -17.68 -23.40 -22.75
CA ALA A 76 -16.27 -23.47 -23.12
C ALA A 76 -16.10 -23.83 -24.60
N SER A 77 -15.00 -23.39 -25.19
CA SER A 77 -14.58 -23.70 -26.55
C SER A 77 -13.08 -23.91 -26.62
N GLY A 78 -12.64 -24.82 -27.51
CA GLY A 78 -11.24 -25.19 -27.65
C GLY A 78 -10.74 -26.12 -26.53
N PRO A 79 -9.43 -26.23 -26.31
CA PRO A 79 -8.86 -27.13 -25.33
C PRO A 79 -9.16 -26.64 -23.90
N VAL A 80 -9.59 -27.55 -23.02
CA VAL A 80 -9.87 -27.33 -21.61
C VAL A 80 -9.20 -28.42 -20.78
N ASN A 81 -8.69 -28.07 -19.62
CA ASN A 81 -8.16 -29.05 -18.68
C ASN A 81 -9.30 -29.67 -17.87
N ILE A 82 -9.36 -31.00 -17.84
CA ILE A 82 -10.50 -31.76 -17.36
C ILE A 82 -10.10 -32.63 -16.17
N GLY A 83 -10.90 -32.54 -15.11
CA GLY A 83 -10.98 -33.50 -14.01
C GLY A 83 -12.24 -34.35 -14.13
N LEU A 84 -12.14 -35.64 -13.86
CA LEU A 84 -13.22 -36.62 -13.86
C LEU A 84 -13.36 -37.17 -12.44
N SER A 85 -14.51 -36.93 -11.82
CA SER A 85 -14.86 -37.57 -10.53
C SER A 85 -15.73 -38.80 -10.74
N TYR A 86 -15.48 -39.83 -9.98
CA TYR A 86 -16.14 -41.13 -10.11
C TYR A 86 -17.01 -41.49 -8.91
N GLU A 87 -18.04 -42.28 -9.13
CA GLU A 87 -18.81 -42.92 -8.07
C GLU A 87 -17.99 -44.06 -7.46
N GLY A 88 -17.20 -43.77 -6.42
CA GLY A 88 -16.30 -44.69 -5.77
C GLY A 88 -14.95 -44.85 -6.48
N THR A 89 -14.13 -45.75 -5.95
CA THR A 89 -12.72 -45.88 -6.32
C THR A 89 -12.52 -46.14 -7.80
N VAL A 90 -11.63 -45.36 -8.42
CA VAL A 90 -11.22 -45.49 -9.82
C VAL A 90 -10.67 -46.90 -10.11
N THR A 91 -11.21 -47.58 -11.11
CA THR A 91 -10.87 -48.95 -11.50
C THR A 91 -9.96 -48.98 -12.73
N ASP A 92 -9.32 -50.10 -13.01
CA ASP A 92 -8.55 -50.30 -14.24
C ASP A 92 -9.45 -50.12 -15.50
N SER A 93 -10.72 -50.54 -15.43
CA SER A 93 -11.68 -50.32 -16.50
C SER A 93 -11.93 -48.87 -16.82
N ASN A 94 -11.91 -47.99 -15.81
CA ASN A 94 -12.05 -46.55 -16.00
C ASN A 94 -10.81 -45.96 -16.71
N ARG A 95 -9.61 -46.41 -16.30
CA ARG A 95 -8.34 -46.00 -16.97
C ARG A 95 -8.27 -46.49 -18.41
N ASP A 96 -8.67 -47.73 -18.67
CA ASP A 96 -8.70 -48.33 -20.01
C ASP A 96 -9.71 -47.58 -20.92
N ALA A 97 -10.84 -47.12 -20.39
CA ALA A 97 -11.83 -46.35 -21.13
C ALA A 97 -11.28 -45.00 -21.62
N LEU A 98 -10.50 -44.30 -20.79
CA LEU A 98 -9.83 -43.05 -21.16
C LEU A 98 -8.73 -43.29 -22.19
N ALA A 99 -7.94 -44.34 -22.01
CA ALA A 99 -6.89 -44.71 -22.95
C ALA A 99 -7.45 -45.06 -24.33
N LEU A 100 -8.63 -45.71 -24.39
CA LEU A 100 -9.32 -46.03 -25.65
C LEU A 100 -9.81 -44.78 -26.39
N LEU A 101 -10.11 -43.68 -25.66
CA LEU A 101 -10.46 -42.37 -26.22
C LEU A 101 -9.20 -41.57 -26.60
N GLY A 102 -8.01 -42.02 -26.24
CA GLY A 102 -6.76 -41.35 -26.53
C GLY A 102 -6.33 -40.32 -25.49
N HIS A 103 -6.96 -40.33 -24.34
CA HIS A 103 -6.60 -39.42 -23.25
C HIS A 103 -5.56 -40.03 -22.33
N GLU A 104 -4.53 -39.25 -22.00
CA GLU A 104 -3.51 -39.60 -21.02
C GLU A 104 -3.90 -39.15 -19.63
N ILE A 105 -3.75 -39.99 -18.63
CA ILE A 105 -3.99 -39.65 -17.23
C ILE A 105 -2.74 -38.94 -16.69
N HIS A 106 -2.88 -37.67 -16.33
CA HIS A 106 -1.78 -36.89 -15.77
C HIS A 106 -1.61 -37.12 -14.28
N LEU A 107 -2.72 -37.25 -13.55
CA LEU A 107 -2.71 -37.42 -12.10
C LEU A 107 -3.94 -38.22 -11.66
N GLU A 108 -3.77 -39.09 -10.69
CA GLU A 108 -4.82 -39.80 -9.98
C GLU A 108 -4.94 -39.26 -8.56
N LEU A 109 -6.15 -38.94 -8.12
CA LEU A 109 -6.49 -38.39 -6.80
C LEU A 109 -7.38 -39.40 -6.05
N PRO A 110 -6.82 -40.45 -5.47
CA PRO A 110 -7.61 -41.53 -4.85
C PRO A 110 -8.47 -41.09 -3.68
N VAL A 111 -8.07 -40.01 -2.98
CA VAL A 111 -8.78 -39.49 -1.81
C VAL A 111 -10.14 -38.87 -2.16
N VAL A 112 -10.33 -38.47 -3.40
CA VAL A 112 -11.57 -37.89 -3.94
C VAL A 112 -12.12 -38.65 -5.14
N ASP A 113 -11.60 -39.85 -5.39
CA ASP A 113 -11.98 -40.73 -6.49
C ASP A 113 -11.99 -40.04 -7.86
N ALA A 114 -10.91 -39.33 -8.18
CA ALA A 114 -10.84 -38.49 -9.39
C ALA A 114 -9.56 -38.73 -10.22
N LEU A 115 -9.66 -38.40 -11.52
CA LEU A 115 -8.56 -38.41 -12.48
C LEU A 115 -8.44 -37.05 -13.17
N LEU A 116 -7.21 -36.57 -13.34
CA LEU A 116 -6.90 -35.39 -14.18
C LEU A 116 -6.31 -35.90 -15.50
N ILE A 117 -6.87 -35.46 -16.63
CA ILE A 117 -6.52 -35.97 -17.97
C ILE A 117 -5.94 -34.88 -18.91
N GLY A 118 -5.68 -33.68 -18.39
CA GLY A 118 -5.10 -32.63 -19.19
C GLY A 118 -6.05 -31.96 -20.17
N ALA A 119 -5.50 -31.38 -21.24
CA ALA A 119 -6.25 -30.62 -22.21
C ALA A 119 -7.09 -31.53 -23.14
N VAL A 120 -8.39 -31.34 -23.12
CA VAL A 120 -9.38 -32.02 -23.94
C VAL A 120 -10.14 -30.99 -24.76
N ASP A 121 -10.53 -31.29 -25.99
CA ASP A 121 -11.42 -30.39 -26.72
C ASP A 121 -12.78 -30.31 -26.03
N ALA A 122 -13.29 -29.10 -25.82
CA ALA A 122 -14.55 -28.88 -25.11
C ALA A 122 -15.74 -29.63 -25.70
N SER A 123 -15.68 -29.98 -27.00
CA SER A 123 -16.71 -30.80 -27.66
C SER A 123 -16.76 -32.25 -27.18
N GLU A 124 -15.70 -32.76 -26.54
CA GLU A 124 -15.61 -34.14 -26.04
C GLU A 124 -16.12 -34.29 -24.60
N VAL A 125 -16.34 -33.20 -23.87
CA VAL A 125 -16.73 -33.18 -22.46
C VAL A 125 -17.99 -34.02 -22.20
N ASN A 126 -19.00 -33.89 -23.04
CA ASN A 126 -20.22 -34.67 -22.90
C ASN A 126 -20.01 -36.19 -23.15
N THR A 127 -19.00 -36.56 -23.93
CA THR A 127 -18.62 -37.97 -24.12
C THR A 127 -17.95 -38.52 -22.88
N LEU A 128 -17.09 -37.75 -22.24
CA LEU A 128 -16.43 -38.10 -20.99
C LEU A 128 -17.45 -38.26 -19.85
N ALA A 129 -18.47 -37.43 -19.79
CA ALA A 129 -19.54 -37.51 -18.79
C ALA A 129 -20.41 -38.78 -18.93
N GLN A 130 -20.35 -39.46 -20.09
CA GLN A 130 -21.10 -40.72 -20.33
C GLN A 130 -20.27 -41.96 -20.03
N LEU A 131 -19.01 -41.84 -19.61
CA LEU A 131 -18.20 -42.96 -19.21
C LEU A 131 -18.74 -43.62 -17.92
N ASP A 132 -18.60 -44.93 -17.82
CA ASP A 132 -19.11 -45.69 -16.69
C ASP A 132 -18.49 -45.21 -15.36
N GLY A 133 -19.31 -44.95 -14.39
CA GLY A 133 -18.90 -44.46 -13.06
C GLY A 133 -18.54 -42.99 -12.98
N VAL A 134 -18.45 -42.23 -14.06
CA VAL A 134 -18.24 -40.75 -14.01
C VAL A 134 -19.49 -40.09 -13.47
N VAL A 135 -19.32 -39.27 -12.46
CA VAL A 135 -20.40 -38.51 -11.80
C VAL A 135 -20.29 -37.00 -12.03
N MET A 136 -19.08 -36.50 -12.35
CA MET A 136 -18.83 -35.09 -12.64
C MET A 136 -17.61 -34.97 -13.55
N VAL A 137 -17.78 -34.13 -14.58
CA VAL A 137 -16.68 -33.61 -15.40
C VAL A 137 -16.52 -32.14 -15.05
N GLU A 138 -15.35 -31.76 -14.55
CA GLU A 138 -15.10 -30.40 -14.13
C GLU A 138 -13.82 -29.84 -14.78
N ARG A 139 -13.73 -28.53 -14.83
CA ARG A 139 -12.56 -27.84 -15.33
C ARG A 139 -11.62 -27.59 -14.17
N TYR A 140 -10.34 -27.98 -14.32
CA TYR A 140 -9.31 -27.41 -13.49
C TYR A 140 -8.56 -26.31 -14.25
N GLY A 141 -8.32 -25.19 -13.58
CA GLY A 141 -7.63 -24.03 -14.15
C GLY A 141 -6.16 -24.01 -13.80
N SER A 142 -5.47 -22.98 -14.28
CA SER A 142 -4.16 -22.60 -13.77
C SER A 142 -4.29 -22.25 -12.28
N LEU A 143 -3.32 -22.63 -11.49
CA LEU A 143 -3.20 -22.13 -10.14
C LEU A 143 -2.96 -20.63 -10.25
N VAL A 144 -3.85 -19.84 -9.68
CA VAL A 144 -3.63 -18.41 -9.52
C VAL A 144 -2.93 -18.24 -8.17
N PHE A 145 -1.71 -17.73 -8.20
CA PHE A 145 -1.02 -17.32 -6.98
C PHE A 145 -1.50 -15.90 -6.65
N TYR A 146 -2.14 -15.73 -5.51
CA TYR A 146 -2.70 -14.47 -5.04
C TYR A 146 -1.63 -13.65 -4.31
N GLY A 147 -0.66 -13.11 -5.01
CA GLY A 147 0.38 -12.25 -4.44
C GLY A 147 0.37 -10.83 -4.98
N ASP A 148 -0.57 -10.54 -5.85
CA ASP A 148 -0.80 -9.24 -6.48
C ASP A 148 -1.83 -8.37 -5.74
N ILE A 149 -2.17 -8.74 -4.51
CA ILE A 149 -3.27 -8.16 -3.73
C ILE A 149 -2.78 -7.01 -2.84
N GLN A 150 -1.54 -7.03 -2.37
CA GLN A 150 -1.04 -6.09 -1.37
C GLN A 150 -1.20 -4.62 -1.78
N THR A 151 -0.95 -4.27 -3.05
CA THR A 151 -1.09 -2.87 -3.50
C THR A 151 -2.54 -2.40 -3.59
N PRO A 152 -3.53 -3.22 -4.04
CA PRO A 152 -4.95 -2.90 -3.87
C PRO A 152 -5.40 -2.93 -2.41
N ALA A 153 -4.89 -3.87 -1.59
CA ALA A 153 -5.26 -3.98 -0.18
C ALA A 153 -4.83 -2.76 0.63
N VAL A 154 -3.65 -2.18 0.37
CA VAL A 154 -3.23 -0.90 0.97
C VAL A 154 -3.84 0.32 0.28
N LYS A 155 -4.66 0.15 -0.75
CA LYS A 155 -5.29 1.20 -1.57
C LYS A 155 -4.28 2.13 -2.27
N ALA A 156 -3.08 1.64 -2.54
CA ALA A 156 -2.16 2.32 -3.45
C ALA A 156 -2.67 2.22 -4.89
N ARG A 157 -3.10 1.04 -5.31
CA ARG A 157 -3.70 0.73 -6.62
C ARG A 157 -5.20 0.49 -6.48
N ASN A 158 -5.98 0.86 -7.50
CA ASN A 158 -7.42 0.57 -7.54
C ASN A 158 -7.73 -0.92 -7.71
N SER A 159 -8.94 -1.29 -7.33
CA SER A 159 -9.48 -2.63 -7.48
C SER A 159 -10.99 -2.59 -7.69
N THR A 160 -11.63 -3.75 -7.81
CA THR A 160 -13.10 -3.84 -7.81
C THR A 160 -13.70 -3.42 -6.46
N GLU A 161 -13.02 -3.73 -5.37
CA GLU A 161 -13.45 -3.42 -4.02
C GLU A 161 -13.20 -1.94 -3.67
N TYR A 162 -12.02 -1.45 -4.04
CA TYR A 162 -11.61 -0.05 -3.87
C TYR A 162 -11.39 0.58 -5.25
N PRO A 163 -12.43 1.22 -5.84
CA PRO A 163 -12.36 1.70 -7.23
C PRO A 163 -11.38 2.84 -7.46
N ILE A 164 -10.89 3.49 -6.42
CA ILE A 164 -9.91 4.58 -6.47
C ILE A 164 -8.79 4.27 -5.49
N GLY A 165 -7.56 4.21 -5.99
CA GLY A 165 -6.33 4.12 -5.21
C GLY A 165 -5.52 5.41 -5.29
N ALA A 166 -4.40 5.49 -4.56
CA ALA A 166 -3.51 6.64 -4.58
C ALA A 166 -2.94 6.92 -5.98
N TRP A 167 -2.65 5.89 -6.77
CA TRP A 167 -2.13 6.08 -8.14
C TRP A 167 -3.14 6.74 -9.08
N ASP A 168 -4.44 6.56 -8.87
CA ASP A 168 -5.48 7.22 -9.67
C ASP A 168 -5.53 8.74 -9.43
N ILE A 169 -4.96 9.21 -8.32
CA ILE A 169 -4.82 10.63 -8.00
C ILE A 169 -3.57 11.23 -8.68
N GLY A 170 -2.66 10.37 -9.15
CA GLY A 170 -1.49 10.78 -9.93
C GLY A 170 -0.18 10.75 -9.17
N VAL A 171 -0.11 10.10 -8.02
CA VAL A 171 1.12 9.85 -7.25
C VAL A 171 1.57 8.40 -7.40
N SER A 172 2.88 8.16 -7.39
CA SER A 172 3.48 6.84 -7.62
C SER A 172 4.87 6.69 -6.98
N GLY A 173 5.32 7.68 -6.20
CA GLY A 173 6.61 7.76 -5.54
C GLY A 173 7.66 8.56 -6.34
N ASP A 174 7.25 9.30 -7.39
CA ASP A 174 8.17 10.08 -8.22
C ASP A 174 8.85 11.18 -7.39
N GLY A 175 10.19 11.27 -7.47
CA GLY A 175 10.97 12.24 -6.71
C GLY A 175 11.29 11.85 -5.27
N VAL A 176 11.01 10.62 -4.86
CA VAL A 176 11.28 10.13 -3.49
C VAL A 176 12.30 8.99 -3.52
N ASN A 177 13.29 9.04 -2.65
CA ASN A 177 14.33 8.05 -2.51
C ASN A 177 14.12 7.17 -1.28
N ILE A 178 14.02 5.85 -1.49
CA ILE A 178 13.88 4.86 -0.42
C ILE A 178 15.23 4.15 -0.24
N ALA A 179 15.85 4.31 0.92
CA ALA A 179 17.01 3.54 1.34
C ALA A 179 16.55 2.26 2.06
N LEU A 180 16.97 1.12 1.56
CA LEU A 180 16.76 -0.16 2.22
C LEU A 180 18.02 -0.60 2.94
N THR A 181 17.94 -0.83 4.24
CA THR A 181 19.01 -1.50 5.01
C THR A 181 18.68 -2.98 5.10
N ASP A 182 19.37 -3.84 4.36
CA ASP A 182 19.05 -5.27 4.27
C ASP A 182 20.25 -6.10 3.74
N THR A 183 20.00 -7.26 3.19
CA THR A 183 21.01 -8.18 2.63
C THR A 183 21.56 -7.76 1.27
N GLY A 184 21.22 -6.60 0.77
CA GLY A 184 21.46 -6.12 -0.57
C GLY A 184 20.21 -6.19 -1.43
N VAL A 185 20.26 -5.65 -2.63
CA VAL A 185 19.18 -5.69 -3.62
C VAL A 185 19.74 -6.06 -4.99
N ASP A 186 19.13 -7.00 -5.68
CA ASP A 186 19.49 -7.38 -7.05
C ASP A 186 19.12 -6.27 -8.03
N ASN A 187 20.10 -5.53 -8.50
CA ASN A 187 19.94 -4.39 -9.40
C ASN A 187 19.64 -4.80 -10.86
N GLU A 188 19.82 -6.05 -11.22
CA GLU A 188 19.41 -6.61 -12.50
C GLU A 188 17.98 -7.13 -12.51
N HIS A 189 17.33 -7.24 -11.34
CA HIS A 189 15.93 -7.62 -11.30
C HIS A 189 15.08 -6.69 -12.18
N PRO A 190 14.35 -7.20 -13.19
CA PRO A 190 13.71 -6.35 -14.21
C PRO A 190 12.71 -5.35 -13.65
N GLY A 191 12.09 -5.66 -12.52
CA GLY A 191 11.16 -4.75 -11.82
C GLY A 191 11.84 -3.68 -10.97
N LEU A 192 13.17 -3.73 -10.77
CA LEU A 192 13.94 -2.81 -9.94
C LEU A 192 15.07 -2.12 -10.69
N SER A 193 15.56 -2.69 -11.79
CA SER A 193 16.82 -2.43 -12.50
C SER A 193 16.82 -1.00 -13.00
N SER A 194 16.49 -0.03 -13.00
CA SER A 194 16.66 1.33 -13.53
C SER A 194 16.40 2.40 -12.49
N LYS A 195 16.29 1.98 -11.24
CA LYS A 195 15.76 2.83 -10.18
C LYS A 195 16.82 3.19 -9.13
N PHE A 196 17.97 2.53 -9.18
CA PHE A 196 19.04 2.79 -8.22
C PHE A 196 19.73 4.12 -8.50
N VAL A 197 19.86 4.94 -7.47
CA VAL A 197 20.54 6.25 -7.53
C VAL A 197 21.83 6.26 -6.73
N ALA A 198 21.94 5.44 -5.69
CA ALA A 198 23.10 5.28 -4.84
C ALA A 198 23.11 3.92 -4.16
N GLY A 199 24.20 3.59 -3.49
CA GLY A 199 24.33 2.42 -2.65
C GLY A 199 25.54 2.47 -1.74
N TYR A 200 25.52 1.67 -0.69
CA TYR A 200 26.61 1.54 0.27
C TYR A 200 26.68 0.12 0.80
N ASP A 201 27.88 -0.44 0.81
CA ASP A 201 28.12 -1.76 1.37
C ASP A 201 28.80 -1.67 2.74
N ALA A 202 27.98 -1.60 3.78
CA ALA A 202 28.47 -1.49 5.15
C ALA A 202 29.31 -2.72 5.58
N VAL A 203 28.99 -3.91 5.05
CA VAL A 203 29.75 -5.13 5.35
C VAL A 203 31.17 -5.03 4.78
N CYS A 204 31.31 -4.52 3.54
CA CYS A 204 32.59 -4.30 2.91
C CYS A 204 33.48 -3.39 3.76
N TYR A 205 32.96 -2.23 4.14
CA TYR A 205 33.74 -1.21 4.81
C TYR A 205 34.05 -1.54 6.28
N VAL A 206 33.13 -2.18 6.99
CA VAL A 206 33.32 -2.50 8.41
C VAL A 206 34.15 -3.77 8.61
N HIS A 207 33.85 -4.82 7.85
CA HIS A 207 34.39 -6.18 8.13
C HIS A 207 35.33 -6.69 7.06
N THR A 208 35.56 -5.93 6.00
CA THR A 208 36.44 -6.36 4.89
C THR A 208 35.97 -7.71 4.30
N ASP A 209 34.73 -7.76 3.85
CA ASP A 209 34.14 -8.94 3.22
C ASP A 209 35.06 -9.49 2.11
N PRO A 210 35.36 -10.81 2.08
CA PRO A 210 36.19 -11.39 1.05
C PRO A 210 35.65 -11.20 -0.37
N GLN A 211 34.36 -11.10 -0.55
CA GLN A 211 33.75 -10.83 -1.86
C GLN A 211 34.01 -9.39 -2.31
N CYS A 212 33.89 -8.43 -1.43
CA CYS A 212 34.29 -7.06 -1.71
C CYS A 212 35.74 -6.94 -2.15
N LEU A 213 36.63 -7.69 -1.50
CA LEU A 213 38.05 -7.72 -1.87
C LEU A 213 38.28 -8.33 -3.26
N LEU A 214 37.49 -9.34 -3.65
CA LEU A 214 37.56 -9.98 -4.97
C LEU A 214 36.92 -9.11 -6.06
N ALA A 215 35.89 -8.39 -5.77
CA ALA A 215 35.20 -7.46 -6.69
C ALA A 215 35.91 -6.10 -6.84
N GLY A 216 36.96 -5.83 -6.05
CA GLY A 216 37.65 -4.55 -6.08
C GLY A 216 37.13 -3.47 -5.18
N GLY A 217 36.22 -3.87 -4.26
CA GLY A 217 35.53 -2.94 -3.36
C GLY A 217 34.33 -2.27 -4.04
N ARG A 218 33.45 -1.74 -3.21
CA ARG A 218 32.29 -0.95 -3.65
C ARG A 218 32.46 0.48 -3.12
N GLU A 219 31.95 1.42 -3.88
CA GLU A 219 32.16 2.83 -3.61
C GLU A 219 30.87 3.47 -3.08
N ASP A 220 30.99 4.47 -2.22
CA ASP A 220 29.86 5.23 -1.67
C ASP A 220 29.57 6.52 -2.48
N ASP A 221 30.01 6.56 -3.74
CA ASP A 221 29.90 7.71 -4.65
C ASP A 221 28.73 7.58 -5.64
N GLY A 222 27.81 6.65 -5.43
CA GLY A 222 26.72 6.33 -6.34
C GLY A 222 27.12 5.40 -7.50
N SER A 223 28.37 4.92 -7.54
CA SER A 223 28.84 3.92 -8.51
C SER A 223 28.66 2.48 -7.98
N PHE A 224 27.89 2.31 -6.93
CA PHE A 224 27.62 1.04 -6.30
C PHE A 224 26.87 0.10 -7.25
N ASP A 225 27.32 -1.13 -7.32
CA ASP A 225 26.69 -2.22 -8.04
C ASP A 225 26.14 -3.23 -7.00
N PRO A 226 24.92 -3.02 -6.50
CA PRO A 226 24.34 -3.83 -5.46
C PRO A 226 24.13 -5.26 -5.94
N ASP A 227 24.24 -6.20 -5.03
CA ASP A 227 23.99 -7.61 -5.27
C ASP A 227 23.40 -8.24 -4.00
N ASP A 228 22.42 -9.12 -4.18
CA ASP A 228 21.71 -9.78 -3.08
C ASP A 228 21.89 -11.29 -3.15
N GLY A 229 22.78 -11.80 -2.35
CA GLY A 229 23.00 -13.25 -2.22
C GLY A 229 21.96 -13.99 -1.38
N ASN A 230 21.07 -13.27 -0.69
CA ASN A 230 20.11 -13.85 0.25
C ASN A 230 18.67 -13.85 -0.28
N GLN A 231 18.29 -12.91 -1.10
CA GLN A 231 16.93 -12.71 -1.61
C GLN A 231 16.03 -11.83 -0.70
N HIS A 232 16.34 -11.66 0.59
CA HIS A 232 15.46 -10.94 1.52
C HIS A 232 15.36 -9.45 1.17
N GLY A 233 16.49 -8.78 0.92
CA GLY A 233 16.49 -7.36 0.60
C GLY A 233 15.81 -7.06 -0.73
N THR A 234 16.03 -7.88 -1.77
CA THR A 234 15.32 -7.75 -3.05
C THR A 234 13.82 -7.90 -2.90
N ALA A 235 13.39 -8.88 -2.11
CA ALA A 235 11.97 -9.10 -1.82
C ALA A 235 11.36 -7.88 -1.09
N CYS A 236 12.04 -7.35 -0.08
CA CYS A 236 11.61 -6.17 0.66
C CYS A 236 11.54 -4.93 -0.24
N MET A 237 12.57 -4.68 -1.04
CA MET A 237 12.58 -3.53 -1.97
C MET A 237 11.47 -3.68 -3.03
N GLY A 238 11.19 -4.91 -3.46
CA GLY A 238 10.07 -5.21 -4.36
C GLY A 238 8.73 -4.79 -3.79
N MET A 239 8.49 -5.01 -2.51
CA MET A 239 7.27 -4.57 -1.82
C MET A 239 7.12 -3.05 -1.76
N ALA A 240 8.22 -2.34 -1.61
CA ALA A 240 8.22 -0.89 -1.60
C ALA A 240 7.99 -0.31 -3.00
N SER A 241 8.70 -0.83 -4.03
CA SER A 241 8.85 -0.06 -5.25
C SER A 241 8.99 -0.88 -6.56
N ALA A 242 8.67 -2.17 -6.59
CA ALA A 242 8.72 -2.93 -7.85
C ALA A 242 7.76 -2.37 -8.91
N THR A 243 8.17 -2.44 -10.17
CA THR A 243 7.37 -1.98 -11.33
C THR A 243 6.50 -3.08 -11.94
N GLY A 244 6.59 -4.32 -11.45
CA GLY A 244 5.86 -5.46 -11.97
C GLY A 244 6.38 -5.99 -13.31
N ILE A 245 7.54 -5.55 -13.78
CA ILE A 245 8.13 -6.04 -15.04
C ILE A 245 8.77 -7.40 -14.80
N GLU A 246 8.38 -8.38 -15.60
CA GLU A 246 8.90 -9.76 -15.58
C GLU A 246 10.17 -9.91 -16.43
N SER A 247 10.87 -11.04 -16.28
CA SER A 247 12.09 -11.35 -17.02
C SER A 247 11.93 -11.36 -18.54
N ASP A 248 10.75 -11.69 -19.02
CA ASP A 248 10.43 -11.67 -20.45
C ASP A 248 9.98 -10.27 -20.97
N GLY A 249 9.99 -9.27 -20.10
CA GLY A 249 9.56 -7.90 -20.37
C GLY A 249 8.03 -7.72 -20.36
N THR A 250 7.26 -8.70 -19.96
CA THR A 250 5.82 -8.55 -19.78
C THR A 250 5.50 -7.84 -18.47
N GLN A 251 4.31 -7.27 -18.37
CA GLN A 251 3.84 -6.58 -17.19
C GLN A 251 2.99 -7.53 -16.36
N SER A 252 3.38 -7.74 -15.11
CA SER A 252 2.59 -8.47 -14.11
C SER A 252 1.81 -7.54 -13.20
N ASN A 253 1.17 -8.11 -12.19
CA ASN A 253 0.49 -7.35 -11.12
C ASN A 253 1.33 -7.20 -9.84
N TYR A 254 2.57 -7.66 -9.85
CA TYR A 254 3.46 -7.67 -8.68
C TYR A 254 4.19 -6.34 -8.52
N TYR A 255 3.45 -5.32 -8.14
CA TYR A 255 3.98 -3.98 -7.91
C TYR A 255 4.34 -3.76 -6.44
N GLY A 256 5.31 -2.91 -6.21
CA GLY A 256 5.47 -2.21 -4.94
C GLY A 256 4.46 -1.06 -4.79
N ALA A 257 4.29 -0.56 -3.58
CA ALA A 257 3.31 0.50 -3.31
C ALA A 257 3.65 1.83 -4.03
N ALA A 258 4.95 2.12 -4.21
CA ALA A 258 5.47 3.32 -4.90
C ALA A 258 6.36 2.94 -6.10
N PRO A 259 5.78 2.50 -7.23
CA PRO A 259 6.55 1.93 -8.33
C PRO A 259 7.51 2.90 -9.03
N ASN A 260 7.39 4.20 -8.81
CA ASN A 260 8.29 5.22 -9.37
C ASN A 260 9.28 5.81 -8.36
N ALA A 261 9.26 5.36 -7.08
CA ALA A 261 10.28 5.79 -6.12
C ALA A 261 11.67 5.30 -6.56
N SER A 262 12.70 6.12 -6.34
CA SER A 262 14.09 5.75 -6.57
C SER A 262 14.65 4.96 -5.39
N LEU A 263 15.71 4.19 -5.63
CA LEU A 263 16.19 3.19 -4.69
C LEU A 263 17.65 3.48 -4.29
N ILE A 264 17.92 3.27 -3.01
CA ILE A 264 19.27 3.30 -2.44
C ILE A 264 19.47 1.98 -1.69
N ASP A 265 20.46 1.19 -2.12
CA ASP A 265 20.78 -0.08 -1.47
C ASP A 265 21.87 0.12 -0.41
N VAL A 266 21.52 -0.08 0.85
CA VAL A 266 22.48 -0.08 1.97
C VAL A 266 22.61 -1.49 2.50
N ARG A 267 23.54 -2.24 1.95
CA ARG A 267 23.77 -3.63 2.31
C ARG A 267 24.43 -3.74 3.68
N ILE A 268 23.74 -4.36 4.63
CA ILE A 268 24.21 -4.62 5.98
C ILE A 268 24.42 -6.12 6.28
N GLY A 269 23.93 -7.01 5.40
CA GLY A 269 24.14 -8.45 5.45
C GLY A 269 25.23 -8.93 4.50
N THR A 270 25.58 -10.22 4.55
CA THR A 270 26.56 -10.82 3.66
C THR A 270 25.92 -11.50 2.46
N ASP A 271 26.65 -11.61 1.34
CA ASP A 271 26.19 -12.30 0.12
C ASP A 271 26.05 -13.81 0.31
N VAL A 272 26.70 -14.39 1.30
CA VAL A 272 26.65 -15.82 1.57
C VAL A 272 25.46 -16.12 2.46
N GLY A 273 24.30 -15.78 2.01
CA GLY A 273 23.01 -16.12 2.57
C GLY A 273 22.89 -15.99 4.09
N ALA A 274 22.01 -15.19 4.60
CA ALA A 274 21.60 -15.25 5.99
C ALA A 274 20.96 -16.62 6.28
N GLY A 275 21.70 -17.68 5.95
CA GLY A 275 21.35 -19.02 6.36
C GLY A 275 21.60 -19.20 7.86
N PRO A 276 21.03 -20.21 8.49
CA PRO A 276 21.20 -20.43 9.93
C PRO A 276 22.67 -20.57 10.37
N PHE A 277 23.60 -20.74 9.43
CA PHE A 277 25.03 -20.84 9.75
C PHE A 277 25.74 -19.49 9.84
N GLU A 278 25.34 -18.50 9.09
CA GLU A 278 25.99 -17.17 9.10
C GLU A 278 25.47 -16.28 10.23
N ASN A 279 24.17 -16.31 10.49
CA ASN A 279 23.61 -15.62 11.64
C ASN A 279 24.26 -16.02 12.97
N TYR A 280 24.82 -17.24 13.06
CA TYR A 280 25.50 -17.71 14.25
C TYR A 280 26.98 -17.29 14.34
N LEU A 281 27.62 -17.05 13.22
CA LEU A 281 29.06 -16.75 13.18
C LEU A 281 29.32 -15.23 13.08
N LEU A 282 28.33 -14.46 12.65
CA LEU A 282 28.48 -13.04 12.31
C LEU A 282 27.49 -12.12 13.05
N GLU A 283 26.80 -12.61 14.08
CA GLU A 283 25.79 -11.81 14.82
C GLU A 283 26.33 -10.44 15.27
N GLN A 284 27.55 -10.37 15.76
CA GLN A 284 28.20 -9.14 16.15
C GLN A 284 28.60 -8.28 14.94
N GLU A 285 29.10 -8.88 13.89
CA GLU A 285 29.53 -8.18 12.67
C GLU A 285 28.31 -7.62 11.94
N PHE A 286 27.20 -8.35 11.88
CA PHE A 286 25.95 -7.87 11.32
C PHE A 286 25.43 -6.63 12.06
N TYR A 287 25.47 -6.63 13.39
CA TYR A 287 25.08 -5.47 14.18
C TYR A 287 25.94 -4.24 13.87
N GLU A 288 27.27 -4.41 13.79
CA GLU A 288 28.19 -3.33 13.47
C GLU A 288 27.94 -2.76 12.07
N SER A 289 27.69 -3.62 11.08
CA SER A 289 27.35 -3.23 9.70
C SER A 289 26.02 -2.49 9.66
N ALA A 290 25.02 -2.98 10.38
CA ALA A 290 23.70 -2.35 10.45
C ALA A 290 23.76 -0.94 11.02
N MET A 291 24.46 -0.75 12.14
CA MET A 291 24.63 0.56 12.76
C MET A 291 25.46 1.51 11.89
N ASN A 292 26.46 0.96 11.18
CA ASN A 292 27.25 1.75 10.21
C ASN A 292 26.41 2.18 9.00
N GLY A 293 25.59 1.30 8.46
CA GLY A 293 24.68 1.63 7.36
C GLY A 293 23.67 2.72 7.72
N LEU A 294 23.08 2.65 8.89
CA LEU A 294 22.18 3.70 9.41
C LEU A 294 22.92 5.04 9.59
N GLN A 295 24.13 5.01 10.14
CA GLN A 295 24.96 6.22 10.26
C GLN A 295 25.28 6.82 8.90
N TRP A 296 25.65 5.97 7.91
CA TRP A 296 25.92 6.40 6.55
C TRP A 296 24.70 7.11 5.93
N ILE A 297 23.50 6.57 6.08
CA ILE A 297 22.27 7.19 5.57
C ILE A 297 22.07 8.60 6.17
N ILE A 298 22.22 8.73 7.49
CA ILE A 298 22.04 10.02 8.17
C ILE A 298 23.08 11.04 7.68
N ASP A 299 24.33 10.62 7.48
CA ASP A 299 25.41 11.49 7.02
C ASP A 299 25.23 11.93 5.56
N HIS A 300 24.57 11.10 4.71
CA HIS A 300 24.39 11.34 3.26
C HIS A 300 22.97 11.73 2.86
N ARG A 301 22.10 12.04 3.84
CA ARG A 301 20.66 12.32 3.61
C ARG A 301 20.38 13.49 2.66
N ASP A 302 21.35 14.42 2.50
CA ASP A 302 21.23 15.61 1.66
C ASP A 302 22.15 15.55 0.41
N ASP A 303 22.75 14.40 0.14
CA ASP A 303 23.78 14.29 -0.90
C ASP A 303 23.19 14.32 -2.31
N ALA A 304 23.98 14.86 -3.22
CA ALA A 304 23.70 14.87 -4.65
C ALA A 304 24.32 13.62 -5.30
N TRP A 305 23.48 12.78 -5.89
CA TRP A 305 23.92 11.55 -6.53
C TRP A 305 24.44 11.80 -7.95
N PRO A 306 25.57 11.21 -8.37
CA PRO A 306 26.12 11.42 -9.70
C PRO A 306 25.17 10.98 -10.82
N GLY A 307 24.87 11.89 -11.73
CA GLY A 307 24.00 11.60 -12.88
C GLY A 307 22.50 11.58 -12.59
N VAL A 308 22.11 11.93 -11.38
CA VAL A 308 20.73 12.01 -10.92
C VAL A 308 20.25 13.47 -10.96
N ASP A 309 19.00 13.70 -11.32
CA ASP A 309 18.40 15.03 -11.32
C ASP A 309 18.27 15.57 -9.87
N GLU A 310 18.42 16.90 -9.70
CA GLU A 310 18.39 17.56 -8.38
C GLU A 310 17.11 17.23 -7.58
N ALA A 311 16.00 16.98 -8.25
CA ALA A 311 14.74 16.60 -7.61
C ALA A 311 14.78 15.22 -6.94
N ASN A 312 15.76 14.39 -7.30
CA ASN A 312 15.94 13.03 -6.76
C ASN A 312 17.25 12.92 -5.96
N HIS A 313 17.73 14.01 -5.39
CA HIS A 313 18.85 13.99 -4.47
C HIS A 313 18.40 13.69 -3.05
N GLY A 314 19.31 13.26 -2.19
CA GLY A 314 19.04 12.98 -0.78
C GLY A 314 18.48 11.60 -0.50
N ILE A 315 18.05 11.38 0.73
CA ILE A 315 17.40 10.16 1.21
C ILE A 315 16.18 10.57 2.02
N ASP A 316 14.98 10.15 1.57
CA ASP A 316 13.72 10.56 2.19
C ASP A 316 13.20 9.53 3.18
N ILE A 317 13.48 8.23 2.91
CA ILE A 317 12.90 7.12 3.68
C ILE A 317 13.96 6.06 3.95
N ILE A 318 13.97 5.52 5.18
CA ILE A 318 14.62 4.27 5.54
C ILE A 318 13.55 3.18 5.66
N SER A 319 13.72 2.08 4.92
CA SER A 319 12.97 0.85 5.09
C SER A 319 13.83 -0.19 5.82
N LEU A 320 13.35 -0.67 6.97
CA LEU A 320 14.12 -1.52 7.85
C LEU A 320 13.32 -2.76 8.22
N SER A 321 13.66 -3.89 7.57
CA SER A 321 12.94 -5.15 7.67
C SER A 321 13.63 -6.20 8.55
N TRP A 322 14.41 -5.75 9.50
CA TRP A 322 15.14 -6.59 10.46
C TRP A 322 15.04 -6.01 11.87
N GLY A 323 15.43 -6.76 12.87
CA GLY A 323 15.40 -6.32 14.25
C GLY A 323 16.53 -6.96 15.06
N ILE A 324 16.80 -6.37 16.21
CA ILE A 324 17.74 -6.90 17.17
C ILE A 324 16.94 -7.68 18.21
N THR A 325 17.28 -8.96 18.32
CA THR A 325 16.71 -9.80 19.33
C THR A 325 17.23 -9.36 20.71
N SER A 326 16.61 -8.41 21.35
CA SER A 326 16.90 -8.04 22.72
C SER A 326 15.68 -8.30 23.58
N HIS A 327 15.82 -9.15 24.58
CA HIS A 327 14.70 -9.71 24.89
C HIS A 327 14.49 -10.20 26.23
N GLU A 328 15.34 -9.95 27.02
CA GLU A 328 15.23 -10.34 28.40
C GLU A 328 14.41 -9.29 29.15
N ASN A 329 13.38 -9.74 29.86
CA ASN A 329 12.60 -8.92 30.81
C ASN A 329 11.73 -7.79 30.21
N GLY A 330 10.98 -8.04 29.17
CA GLY A 330 9.97 -7.13 28.66
C GLY A 330 10.43 -6.23 27.51
N GLY A 331 11.49 -6.60 26.81
CA GLY A 331 11.95 -5.90 25.61
C GLY A 331 12.63 -4.55 25.88
N SER A 332 12.82 -3.79 24.84
CA SER A 332 13.39 -2.43 24.89
C SER A 332 12.35 -1.40 25.34
N ASP A 333 12.84 -0.34 25.95
CA ASP A 333 12.09 0.87 26.28
C ASP A 333 12.34 2.04 25.29
N GLY A 334 13.08 1.78 24.20
CA GLY A 334 13.41 2.77 23.19
C GLY A 334 14.60 3.67 23.51
N THR A 335 15.29 3.45 24.65
CA THR A 335 16.46 4.27 25.02
C THR A 335 17.79 3.64 24.65
N ASP A 336 17.81 2.44 24.09
CA ASP A 336 19.01 1.80 23.58
C ASP A 336 19.58 2.50 22.33
N MET A 337 20.83 2.18 21.97
CA MET A 337 21.53 2.86 20.87
C MET A 337 20.81 2.71 19.53
N HIS A 338 20.26 1.52 19.28
CA HIS A 338 19.66 1.20 17.99
C HIS A 338 18.24 1.78 17.85
N SER A 339 17.51 2.00 18.93
CA SER A 339 16.28 2.80 18.90
C SER A 339 16.59 4.28 18.68
N ARG A 340 17.59 4.81 19.40
CA ARG A 340 17.96 6.23 19.32
C ARG A 340 18.51 6.64 17.97
N ILE A 341 19.23 5.76 17.25
CA ILE A 341 19.71 6.12 15.90
C ILE A 341 18.56 6.26 14.89
N LEU A 342 17.47 5.52 15.08
CA LEU A 342 16.27 5.71 14.27
C LEU A 342 15.54 7.00 14.62
N ASP A 343 15.49 7.35 15.90
CA ASP A 343 14.93 8.63 16.35
C ASP A 343 15.75 9.80 15.78
N GLU A 344 17.08 9.73 15.79
CA GLU A 344 17.97 10.73 15.17
C GLU A 344 17.77 10.84 13.65
N ALA A 345 17.50 9.72 12.93
CA ALA A 345 17.18 9.76 11.51
C ALA A 345 15.88 10.53 11.25
N MET A 346 14.85 10.25 12.06
CA MET A 346 13.56 10.98 11.97
C MET A 346 13.74 12.48 12.25
N GLU A 347 14.52 12.84 13.28
CA GLU A 347 14.84 14.24 13.59
C GLU A 347 15.69 14.92 12.50
N ALA A 348 16.54 14.14 11.82
CA ALA A 348 17.36 14.63 10.71
C ALA A 348 16.57 14.84 9.42
N GLY A 349 15.29 14.46 9.37
CA GLY A 349 14.42 14.65 8.20
C GLY A 349 14.19 13.40 7.36
N VAL A 350 14.66 12.22 7.79
CA VAL A 350 14.47 10.95 7.08
C VAL A 350 13.36 10.15 7.74
N THR A 351 12.31 9.82 7.02
CA THR A 351 11.21 8.99 7.52
C THR A 351 11.65 7.55 7.69
N VAL A 352 11.44 6.97 8.87
CA VAL A 352 11.84 5.59 9.16
C VAL A 352 10.62 4.70 9.34
N SER A 353 10.55 3.62 8.57
CA SER A 353 9.62 2.51 8.84
C SER A 353 10.41 1.25 9.20
N ASN A 354 10.00 0.57 10.26
CA ASN A 354 10.67 -0.61 10.77
C ASN A 354 9.69 -1.71 11.18
N ALA A 355 10.15 -2.94 11.10
CA ALA A 355 9.34 -4.11 11.40
C ALA A 355 9.09 -4.27 12.90
N ALA A 356 7.85 -4.62 13.30
CA ALA A 356 7.52 -4.90 14.69
C ALA A 356 8.19 -6.18 15.24
N GLY A 357 8.63 -7.08 14.34
CA GLY A 357 9.19 -8.39 14.68
C GLY A 357 8.22 -9.53 14.47
N ASN A 358 8.73 -10.76 14.51
CA ASN A 358 7.99 -11.98 14.19
C ASN A 358 7.90 -12.96 15.39
N ASP A 359 7.94 -12.44 16.60
CA ASP A 359 7.94 -13.23 17.85
C ASP A 359 6.54 -13.35 18.48
N GLY A 360 5.49 -12.80 17.83
CA GLY A 360 4.12 -12.83 18.31
C GLY A 360 3.48 -14.21 18.33
N PRO A 361 2.29 -14.32 18.96
CA PRO A 361 1.56 -13.27 19.69
C PRO A 361 2.02 -13.09 21.15
N ASP A 362 2.87 -13.99 21.65
CA ASP A 362 3.29 -14.08 23.06
C ASP A 362 4.70 -13.48 23.29
N ASN A 363 5.10 -12.52 22.44
CA ASN A 363 6.38 -11.83 22.58
C ASN A 363 6.49 -11.11 23.94
N ASP A 364 7.67 -11.18 24.55
CA ASP A 364 7.98 -10.50 25.80
C ASP A 364 8.51 -9.07 25.53
N GLY A 365 7.60 -8.18 25.13
CA GLY A 365 7.94 -6.83 24.70
C GLY A 365 8.39 -6.73 23.24
N LEU A 366 8.78 -5.54 22.82
CA LEU A 366 9.30 -5.26 21.49
C LEU A 366 10.84 -5.23 21.51
N SER A 367 11.45 -5.65 20.42
CA SER A 367 12.91 -5.60 20.25
C SER A 367 13.41 -4.17 20.06
N GLY A 368 14.73 -3.96 20.15
CA GLY A 368 15.31 -2.63 20.13
C GLY A 368 14.84 -1.73 19.00
N MET A 369 15.04 -2.09 17.74
CA MET A 369 14.62 -1.27 16.60
C MET A 369 13.12 -0.98 16.60
N SER A 370 12.32 -1.98 16.93
CA SER A 370 10.85 -1.86 16.99
C SER A 370 10.37 -0.98 18.15
N ALA A 371 11.25 -0.59 19.05
CA ALA A 371 10.93 0.22 20.22
C ALA A 371 11.29 1.71 20.09
N SER A 372 11.81 2.15 18.92
CA SER A 372 12.06 3.56 18.62
C SER A 372 10.80 4.41 18.86
N SER A 373 10.97 5.58 19.47
CA SER A 373 9.84 6.45 19.83
C SER A 373 9.29 7.22 18.64
N LEU A 374 10.13 7.55 17.66
CA LEU A 374 9.77 8.43 16.55
C LEU A 374 9.49 7.68 15.25
N SER A 375 10.12 6.52 15.02
CA SER A 375 9.93 5.74 13.79
C SER A 375 8.50 5.16 13.67
N ILE A 376 8.18 4.64 12.50
CA ILE A 376 6.90 3.99 12.19
C ILE A 376 7.10 2.48 12.32
N THR A 377 6.68 1.89 13.41
CA THR A 377 6.76 0.44 13.62
C THR A 377 5.53 -0.26 13.04
N VAL A 378 5.79 -1.25 12.18
CA VAL A 378 4.79 -1.88 11.32
C VAL A 378 4.48 -3.30 11.75
N ALA A 379 3.22 -3.57 12.04
CA ALA A 379 2.68 -4.92 12.26
C ALA A 379 2.26 -5.57 10.94
N ALA A 380 2.27 -6.90 10.89
CA ALA A 380 1.85 -7.65 9.71
C ALA A 380 0.42 -8.19 9.86
N THR A 381 -0.40 -8.00 8.83
CA THR A 381 -1.71 -8.66 8.70
C THR A 381 -1.64 -9.90 7.81
N ASP A 382 -2.58 -10.79 8.00
CA ASP A 382 -2.95 -11.84 7.07
C ASP A 382 -4.21 -11.40 6.35
N ASP A 383 -4.06 -11.02 5.09
CA ASP A 383 -5.13 -10.57 4.21
C ASP A 383 -5.90 -11.73 3.55
N HIS A 384 -5.62 -12.96 3.97
CA HIS A 384 -6.19 -14.18 3.40
C HIS A 384 -6.15 -14.23 1.87
N ASN A 385 -5.24 -13.46 1.26
CA ASN A 385 -5.10 -13.19 -0.18
C ASN A 385 -6.40 -12.66 -0.80
N THR A 386 -7.10 -11.77 -0.10
CA THR A 386 -8.25 -11.00 -0.60
C THR A 386 -7.99 -9.51 -0.50
N VAL A 387 -8.67 -8.71 -1.32
CA VAL A 387 -8.62 -7.24 -1.23
C VAL A 387 -9.60 -6.71 -0.19
N ASP A 388 -10.63 -7.49 0.12
CA ASP A 388 -11.64 -7.17 1.13
C ASP A 388 -11.00 -7.28 2.53
N ARG A 389 -10.89 -6.16 3.22
CA ARG A 389 -10.31 -6.07 4.57
C ARG A 389 -11.21 -6.59 5.68
N SER A 390 -12.46 -6.94 5.38
CA SER A 390 -13.45 -7.33 6.40
C SER A 390 -13.12 -8.68 7.06
N ASP A 391 -12.32 -9.52 6.43
CA ASP A 391 -11.85 -10.81 6.95
C ASP A 391 -10.38 -10.79 7.37
N ASP A 392 -9.66 -9.66 7.21
CA ASP A 392 -8.26 -9.53 7.58
C ASP A 392 -8.05 -9.75 9.07
N THR A 393 -6.98 -10.44 9.37
CA THR A 393 -6.56 -10.70 10.76
C THR A 393 -5.12 -10.28 10.95
N ILE A 394 -4.77 -10.02 12.21
CA ILE A 394 -3.35 -9.83 12.52
C ILE A 394 -2.62 -11.17 12.37
N ALA A 395 -1.49 -11.17 11.65
CA ALA A 395 -0.69 -12.37 11.47
C ALA A 395 -0.24 -12.95 12.82
N SER A 396 -0.34 -14.26 12.97
CA SER A 396 -0.06 -14.92 14.26
C SER A 396 1.38 -14.71 14.74
N TYR A 397 2.32 -14.54 13.83
CA TYR A 397 3.72 -14.28 14.15
C TYR A 397 4.05 -12.82 14.42
N SER A 398 3.23 -11.84 13.96
CA SER A 398 3.53 -10.42 14.16
C SER A 398 3.67 -10.12 15.65
N SER A 399 4.74 -9.45 16.06
CA SER A 399 4.91 -9.03 17.44
C SER A 399 3.84 -8.02 17.85
N ARG A 400 3.42 -8.06 19.11
CA ARG A 400 2.36 -7.25 19.69
C ARG A 400 2.95 -6.17 20.59
N GLY A 401 2.28 -5.02 20.61
CA GLY A 401 2.57 -3.95 21.56
C GLY A 401 2.04 -4.24 22.95
N GLN A 402 2.23 -3.37 23.88
CA GLN A 402 2.90 -2.07 23.80
C GLN A 402 4.39 -2.22 24.11
N ARG A 403 5.19 -1.19 23.78
CA ARG A 403 6.58 -1.08 24.20
C ARG A 403 6.69 -0.92 25.72
N ARG A 404 7.82 -1.27 26.29
CA ARG A 404 8.14 -1.02 27.69
C ARG A 404 8.22 0.50 27.97
N ASP A 405 7.68 0.91 29.12
CA ASP A 405 7.72 2.29 29.62
C ASP A 405 9.18 2.72 29.88
N ASN A 406 9.61 3.84 29.28
CA ASN A 406 10.92 4.43 29.46
C ASN A 406 11.00 5.39 30.67
N GLY A 407 9.87 5.65 31.34
CA GLY A 407 9.78 6.48 32.51
C GLY A 407 9.79 7.99 32.28
N ASP A 408 9.59 8.43 31.03
CA ASP A 408 9.50 9.85 30.64
C ASP A 408 8.15 10.50 31.03
N GLY A 409 7.16 9.67 31.34
CA GLY A 409 5.82 10.11 31.73
C GLY A 409 4.91 10.43 30.53
N ASN A 410 5.33 10.09 29.30
CA ASN A 410 4.53 10.20 28.11
C ASN A 410 4.09 8.81 27.60
N PRO A 411 2.91 8.31 27.97
CA PRO A 411 2.48 6.97 27.60
C PRO A 411 2.13 6.82 26.11
N LEU A 412 2.11 7.91 25.34
CA LEU A 412 1.76 7.85 23.90
C LEU A 412 2.91 7.29 23.06
N ASN A 413 4.17 7.51 23.44
CA ASN A 413 5.32 6.98 22.73
C ASN A 413 5.56 5.47 22.96
N GLU A 414 4.77 4.86 23.84
CA GLU A 414 4.77 3.43 24.13
C GLU A 414 3.74 2.66 23.31
N LEU A 415 2.84 3.38 22.62
CA LEU A 415 1.77 2.81 21.81
C LEU A 415 2.28 2.36 20.43
N ILE A 416 3.10 1.32 20.44
CA ILE A 416 3.73 0.67 19.29
C ILE A 416 3.17 -0.76 19.15
N PRO A 417 2.88 -1.28 17.93
CA PRO A 417 3.13 -0.69 16.62
C PRO A 417 2.21 0.49 16.31
N GLU A 418 2.62 1.32 15.33
CA GLU A 418 1.80 2.43 14.87
C GLU A 418 0.77 2.02 13.82
N ILE A 419 1.12 1.09 12.94
CA ILE A 419 0.28 0.78 11.78
C ILE A 419 0.44 -0.68 11.36
N SER A 420 -0.49 -1.18 10.55
CA SER A 420 -0.40 -2.52 9.98
C SER A 420 -0.57 -2.52 8.46
N ALA A 421 0.03 -3.51 7.82
CA ALA A 421 -0.07 -3.76 6.38
C ALA A 421 0.02 -5.27 6.09
N PRO A 422 -0.34 -5.74 4.88
CA PRO A 422 -0.21 -7.14 4.49
C PRO A 422 1.22 -7.63 4.60
N GLY A 423 1.41 -8.75 5.27
CA GLY A 423 2.73 -9.37 5.43
C GLY A 423 2.71 -10.89 5.34
N THR A 424 1.57 -11.51 4.98
CA THR A 424 1.42 -12.97 4.97
C THR A 424 1.23 -13.52 3.56
N ASN A 425 1.97 -14.58 3.21
CA ASN A 425 1.90 -15.24 1.90
C ASN A 425 2.10 -14.31 0.69
N ILE A 426 2.97 -13.35 0.81
CA ILE A 426 3.27 -12.36 -0.23
C ILE A 426 4.09 -13.00 -1.35
N ILE A 427 3.73 -12.78 -2.62
CA ILE A 427 4.62 -13.00 -3.76
C ILE A 427 5.56 -11.79 -3.86
N GLN A 428 6.83 -12.07 -4.03
CA GLN A 428 7.90 -11.11 -3.86
C GLN A 428 8.85 -11.13 -5.05
N ALA A 429 9.60 -10.04 -5.25
CA ALA A 429 10.70 -9.99 -6.18
C ALA A 429 11.79 -11.00 -5.77
N GLU A 430 12.40 -11.69 -6.75
CA GLU A 430 13.39 -12.72 -6.49
C GLU A 430 14.81 -12.20 -6.66
N GLY A 431 15.58 -12.17 -5.57
CA GLY A 431 16.94 -11.65 -5.51
C GLY A 431 18.02 -12.59 -6.05
N CYS A 432 17.64 -13.70 -6.65
CA CYS A 432 18.59 -14.66 -7.23
C CYS A 432 18.75 -14.54 -8.73
N PHE A 433 18.25 -13.47 -9.29
CA PHE A 433 18.16 -13.29 -10.74
C PHE A 433 19.52 -13.36 -11.42
N THR A 434 20.53 -12.77 -10.83
CA THR A 434 21.90 -12.74 -11.37
C THR A 434 22.92 -13.43 -10.52
N SER A 435 22.84 -13.35 -9.21
CA SER A 435 23.80 -13.97 -8.30
C SER A 435 23.78 -15.49 -8.35
N GLY A 436 22.67 -16.08 -8.77
CA GLY A 436 22.50 -17.52 -8.83
C GLY A 436 22.58 -18.22 -7.48
N SER A 437 22.59 -17.46 -6.39
CA SER A 437 22.87 -17.97 -5.05
C SER A 437 21.69 -18.70 -4.44
N CYS A 438 20.47 -18.40 -4.78
CA CYS A 438 19.32 -19.01 -4.15
C CYS A 438 19.13 -20.49 -4.46
N ASN A 439 19.50 -20.97 -5.64
CA ASN A 439 19.45 -22.40 -5.99
C ASN A 439 20.51 -22.82 -7.00
N ASN A 440 21.35 -21.94 -7.46
CA ASN A 440 22.31 -22.21 -8.54
C ASN A 440 23.72 -21.82 -8.16
N PHE A 441 24.29 -22.58 -7.25
CA PHE A 441 25.69 -22.44 -6.77
C PHE A 441 26.78 -22.33 -7.86
N LEU A 442 26.45 -22.54 -9.11
CA LEU A 442 27.38 -22.52 -10.24
C LEU A 442 27.17 -21.38 -11.23
N GLY A 443 26.39 -20.41 -10.86
CA GLY A 443 26.14 -19.25 -11.73
C GLY A 443 25.57 -19.67 -13.08
N GLY A 444 24.35 -19.54 -13.27
CA GLY A 444 23.74 -19.84 -14.54
C GLY A 444 22.24 -19.72 -14.42
N ASP A 445 21.66 -19.05 -15.28
CA ASP A 445 20.27 -18.71 -15.42
C ASP A 445 19.70 -18.00 -14.21
N ALA A 446 19.62 -16.71 -14.37
CA ALA A 446 18.58 -15.93 -13.81
C ALA A 446 17.29 -16.73 -13.83
N SER A 447 16.60 -16.81 -12.73
CA SER A 447 15.27 -17.40 -12.65
C SER A 447 14.43 -16.90 -13.82
N GLU A 448 13.72 -17.76 -14.52
CA GLU A 448 12.73 -17.32 -15.51
C GLU A 448 11.60 -16.55 -14.86
N ASN A 449 11.47 -16.62 -13.53
CA ASN A 449 10.47 -15.94 -12.72
C ASN A 449 11.13 -14.76 -11.96
N SER A 450 10.77 -13.55 -12.33
CA SER A 450 11.19 -12.33 -11.61
C SER A 450 10.46 -12.16 -10.29
N TYR A 451 9.27 -12.73 -10.16
CA TYR A 451 8.45 -12.70 -8.95
C TYR A 451 8.01 -14.12 -8.61
N SER A 452 8.52 -14.65 -7.53
CA SER A 452 8.26 -16.02 -7.14
C SER A 452 8.31 -16.21 -5.63
N GLY A 453 8.03 -17.42 -5.19
CA GLY A 453 8.00 -17.75 -3.78
C GLY A 453 6.86 -17.06 -3.02
N ARG A 454 6.74 -17.40 -1.74
CA ARG A 454 5.80 -16.77 -0.83
C ARG A 454 6.51 -16.53 0.48
N GLY A 455 6.65 -15.27 0.83
CA GLY A 455 7.20 -14.84 2.10
C GLY A 455 6.10 -14.44 3.08
N SER A 456 6.42 -14.58 4.37
CA SER A 456 5.57 -14.07 5.46
C SER A 456 6.46 -13.48 6.54
N GLY A 457 6.13 -12.27 6.96
CA GLY A 457 6.88 -11.54 7.99
C GLY A 457 6.47 -10.08 8.04
N THR A 458 6.69 -9.45 9.17
CA THR A 458 6.63 -7.98 9.29
C THR A 458 7.63 -7.31 8.33
N SER A 459 8.64 -8.08 7.89
CA SER A 459 9.61 -7.69 6.85
C SER A 459 8.96 -7.32 5.51
N TYR A 460 7.80 -7.87 5.18
CA TYR A 460 7.08 -7.56 3.93
C TYR A 460 6.02 -6.47 4.13
N ALA A 461 5.45 -6.36 5.32
CA ALA A 461 4.54 -5.28 5.67
C ALA A 461 5.26 -3.92 5.72
N THR A 462 6.45 -3.89 6.29
CA THR A 462 7.24 -2.66 6.48
C THR A 462 7.57 -1.93 5.18
N PRO A 463 8.14 -2.55 4.14
CA PRO A 463 8.43 -1.86 2.89
C PRO A 463 7.17 -1.43 2.14
N SER A 464 6.03 -2.07 2.33
CA SER A 464 4.75 -1.55 1.82
C SER A 464 4.41 -0.20 2.45
N ILE A 465 4.64 -0.03 3.77
CA ILE A 465 4.49 1.25 4.46
C ILE A 465 5.52 2.28 3.97
N SER A 466 6.77 1.87 3.73
CA SER A 466 7.79 2.75 3.12
C SER A 466 7.32 3.28 1.76
N GLY A 467 6.75 2.42 0.92
CA GLY A 467 6.17 2.83 -0.36
C GLY A 467 4.96 3.76 -0.18
N VAL A 468 4.05 3.48 0.77
CA VAL A 468 2.93 4.40 1.04
C VAL A 468 3.43 5.75 1.58
N ALA A 469 4.46 5.76 2.43
CA ALA A 469 5.10 7.00 2.88
C ALA A 469 5.70 7.79 1.70
N ALA A 470 6.27 7.11 0.70
CA ALA A 470 6.76 7.75 -0.51
C ALA A 470 5.63 8.42 -1.31
N LEU A 471 4.45 7.79 -1.39
CA LEU A 471 3.28 8.43 -2.02
C LEU A 471 2.82 9.69 -1.26
N VAL A 472 2.89 9.67 0.07
CA VAL A 472 2.54 10.81 0.93
C VAL A 472 3.54 11.95 0.76
N ILE A 473 4.85 11.65 0.70
CA ILE A 473 5.92 12.64 0.49
C ILE A 473 5.82 13.25 -0.92
N GLU A 474 5.59 12.45 -1.96
CA GLU A 474 5.35 12.97 -3.32
C GLU A 474 4.15 13.93 -3.34
N ALA A 475 3.06 13.58 -2.63
CA ALA A 475 1.87 14.42 -2.53
C ALA A 475 2.13 15.74 -1.80
N ASN A 476 3.05 15.76 -0.83
CA ASN A 476 3.41 16.94 -0.06
C ASN A 476 4.83 16.84 0.52
N ALA A 477 5.81 17.28 -0.24
CA ALA A 477 7.23 17.27 0.14
C ALA A 477 7.60 18.22 1.31
N ASN A 478 6.64 19.01 1.82
CA ASN A 478 6.88 19.87 2.98
C ASN A 478 6.52 19.19 4.31
N LEU A 479 6.05 17.95 4.30
CA LEU A 479 5.77 17.21 5.52
C LEU A 479 7.06 16.74 6.17
N THR A 480 7.18 16.96 7.46
CA THR A 480 8.26 16.36 8.26
C THR A 480 8.01 14.85 8.47
N PRO A 481 9.03 14.06 8.80
CA PRO A 481 8.84 12.63 9.08
C PRO A 481 7.76 12.33 10.13
N LEU A 482 7.70 13.14 11.19
CA LEU A 482 6.66 12.99 12.21
C LEU A 482 5.26 13.32 11.66
N GLN A 483 5.16 14.30 10.77
CA GLN A 483 3.87 14.60 10.12
C GLN A 483 3.46 13.49 9.16
N VAL A 484 4.38 12.86 8.42
CA VAL A 484 4.11 11.67 7.61
C VAL A 484 3.59 10.54 8.51
N LYS A 485 4.25 10.25 9.64
CA LYS A 485 3.79 9.26 10.64
C LYS A 485 2.36 9.57 11.11
N GLU A 486 2.08 10.79 11.51
CA GLU A 486 0.74 11.18 12.00
C GLU A 486 -0.32 11.13 10.89
N VAL A 487 0.01 11.47 9.64
CA VAL A 487 -0.89 11.31 8.48
C VAL A 487 -1.27 9.84 8.31
N LEU A 488 -0.31 8.92 8.34
CA LEU A 488 -0.57 7.49 8.22
C LEU A 488 -1.44 6.97 9.37
N LYS A 489 -1.15 7.36 10.62
CA LYS A 489 -1.94 6.98 11.80
C LYS A 489 -3.38 7.48 11.73
N GLN A 490 -3.57 8.76 11.38
CA GLN A 490 -4.90 9.37 11.37
C GLN A 490 -5.80 8.83 10.28
N THR A 491 -5.23 8.41 9.15
CA THR A 491 -5.98 7.93 7.98
C THR A 491 -6.11 6.41 7.93
N ALA A 492 -5.46 5.68 8.84
CA ALA A 492 -5.56 4.23 8.91
C ALA A 492 -7.01 3.77 9.16
N GLU A 493 -7.40 2.69 8.52
CA GLU A 493 -8.68 2.02 8.76
C GLU A 493 -8.58 1.22 10.07
N ARG A 494 -9.36 1.65 11.07
CA ARG A 494 -9.26 1.07 12.41
C ARG A 494 -9.71 -0.37 12.45
N LEU A 495 -8.89 -1.22 13.07
CA LEU A 495 -9.18 -2.62 13.31
C LEU A 495 -9.02 -2.96 14.79
N GLY A 496 -9.91 -3.81 15.28
CA GLY A 496 -9.93 -4.25 16.68
C GLY A 496 -10.41 -3.18 17.65
N GLU A 497 -10.57 -3.58 18.91
CA GLU A 497 -10.95 -2.68 19.99
C GLU A 497 -9.73 -1.97 20.57
N PRO A 498 -9.83 -0.73 21.03
CA PRO A 498 -8.71 -0.01 21.64
C PRO A 498 -8.12 -0.77 22.84
N SER A 499 -6.80 -0.90 22.87
CA SER A 499 -6.10 -1.64 23.94
C SER A 499 -5.70 -0.77 25.14
N ALA A 500 -5.61 0.55 24.96
CA ALA A 500 -5.26 1.52 26.00
C ALA A 500 -6.20 2.76 25.97
N PRO A 501 -7.53 2.58 26.11
CA PRO A 501 -8.50 3.65 25.84
C PRO A 501 -8.41 4.86 26.78
N ASP A 502 -7.79 4.70 27.94
CA ASP A 502 -7.56 5.81 28.87
C ASP A 502 -6.37 6.71 28.45
N VAL A 503 -5.48 6.19 27.56
CA VAL A 503 -4.32 6.88 27.00
C VAL A 503 -4.64 7.35 25.59
N ASP A 504 -5.09 6.42 24.76
CA ASP A 504 -5.49 6.66 23.39
C ASP A 504 -6.71 5.78 23.04
N PRO A 505 -7.87 6.37 22.75
CA PRO A 505 -9.08 5.63 22.45
C PRO A 505 -9.11 5.00 21.04
N TYR A 506 -8.02 5.06 20.30
CA TYR A 506 -7.93 4.59 18.91
C TYR A 506 -6.87 3.54 18.67
N TRP A 507 -5.86 3.47 19.53
CA TRP A 507 -4.77 2.51 19.35
C TRP A 507 -5.13 1.09 19.79
N ASN A 508 -4.74 0.12 18.98
CA ASN A 508 -4.85 -1.31 19.25
C ASN A 508 -3.47 -1.96 19.28
N ARG A 509 -3.20 -2.82 20.27
CA ARG A 509 -1.88 -3.45 20.46
C ARG A 509 -1.46 -4.37 19.31
N ASP A 510 -2.41 -4.87 18.54
CA ASP A 510 -2.18 -5.82 17.45
C ASP A 510 -1.98 -5.07 16.11
N PHE A 511 -2.85 -4.10 15.81
CA PHE A 511 -2.91 -3.41 14.52
C PHE A 511 -2.35 -1.98 14.55
N GLY A 512 -1.92 -1.48 15.70
CA GLY A 512 -1.61 -0.06 15.84
C GLY A 512 -2.86 0.81 15.72
N TYR A 513 -2.79 1.90 14.97
CA TYR A 513 -3.94 2.75 14.65
C TYR A 513 -4.83 2.14 13.57
N GLY A 514 -4.43 1.03 12.97
CA GLY A 514 -5.21 0.25 12.03
C GLY A 514 -4.44 -0.16 10.77
N TYR A 515 -5.19 -0.56 9.78
CA TYR A 515 -4.68 -0.95 8.46
C TYR A 515 -4.40 0.30 7.62
N VAL A 516 -3.25 0.38 6.97
CA VAL A 516 -2.87 1.54 6.17
C VAL A 516 -3.86 1.81 5.03
N ASP A 517 -4.17 3.09 4.79
CA ASP A 517 -4.98 3.55 3.68
C ASP A 517 -4.21 4.58 2.86
N ALA A 518 -3.53 4.15 1.80
CA ALA A 518 -2.69 5.00 0.98
C ALA A 518 -3.50 6.11 0.28
N HIS A 519 -4.72 5.79 -0.16
CA HIS A 519 -5.58 6.79 -0.78
C HIS A 519 -5.96 7.90 0.20
N ALA A 520 -6.41 7.55 1.41
CA ALA A 520 -6.79 8.53 2.42
C ALA A 520 -5.58 9.36 2.89
N ALA A 521 -4.41 8.72 3.05
CA ALA A 521 -3.17 9.40 3.44
C ALA A 521 -2.72 10.43 2.39
N VAL A 522 -2.72 10.05 1.11
CA VAL A 522 -2.40 10.96 0.00
C VAL A 522 -3.40 12.11 -0.09
N MET A 523 -4.70 11.85 0.08
CA MET A 523 -5.71 12.90 0.07
C MET A 523 -5.49 13.92 1.19
N LEU A 524 -5.16 13.48 2.40
CA LEU A 524 -4.85 14.38 3.52
C LEU A 524 -3.56 15.18 3.25
N ALA A 525 -2.52 14.55 2.72
CA ALA A 525 -1.27 15.23 2.36
C ALA A 525 -1.50 16.33 1.30
N LEU A 526 -2.27 16.03 0.25
CA LEU A 526 -2.66 17.00 -0.78
C LEU A 526 -3.50 18.15 -0.21
N PHE A 527 -4.41 17.86 0.72
CA PHE A 527 -5.20 18.88 1.40
C PHE A 527 -4.29 19.85 2.18
N LEU A 528 -3.34 19.31 2.95
CA LEU A 528 -2.36 20.11 3.71
C LEU A 528 -1.50 20.98 2.78
N ALA A 529 -1.04 20.44 1.65
CA ALA A 529 -0.29 21.18 0.65
C ALA A 529 -1.13 22.32 0.05
N ALA A 530 -2.36 22.01 -0.39
CA ALA A 530 -3.25 22.97 -1.04
C ALA A 530 -3.72 24.07 -0.09
N SER A 531 -3.94 23.76 1.18
CA SER A 531 -4.38 24.72 2.20
C SER A 531 -3.23 25.54 2.82
N GLY A 532 -1.95 25.13 2.56
CA GLY A 532 -0.78 25.76 3.17
C GLY A 532 -0.70 25.56 4.69
N GLN A 533 -1.30 24.51 5.21
CA GLN A 533 -1.37 24.24 6.66
C GLN A 533 -0.21 23.39 7.18
N SER A 534 0.61 22.80 6.31
CA SER A 534 1.67 21.87 6.71
C SER A 534 2.60 22.43 7.80
N GLU A 535 3.05 23.67 7.67
CA GLU A 535 3.94 24.33 8.64
C GLU A 535 3.29 24.57 10.02
N ALA A 536 1.96 24.61 10.08
CA ALA A 536 1.22 24.87 11.31
C ALA A 536 0.85 23.59 12.07
N VAL A 537 1.14 22.42 11.50
CA VAL A 537 0.81 21.13 12.13
C VAL A 537 1.78 20.86 13.27
N ASP A 538 1.23 20.76 14.47
CA ASP A 538 1.89 20.34 15.70
C ASP A 538 1.54 18.85 15.97
N THR A 539 2.50 17.96 15.75
CA THR A 539 2.35 16.51 15.90
C THR A 539 2.19 16.07 17.35
N SER A 540 2.42 16.97 18.33
CA SER A 540 2.12 16.71 19.72
C SER A 540 0.63 16.75 20.06
N LEU A 541 -0.21 17.27 19.12
CA LEU A 541 -1.65 17.33 19.26
C LEU A 541 -2.31 16.21 18.50
N GLN A 542 -3.17 15.48 19.18
CA GLN A 542 -3.98 14.42 18.59
C GLN A 542 -5.42 14.91 18.39
N ASN A 543 -6.00 14.59 17.24
CA ASN A 543 -7.38 14.92 16.91
C ASN A 543 -7.95 13.87 15.96
N HIS A 544 -8.89 13.08 16.42
CA HIS A 544 -9.41 11.94 15.65
C HIS A 544 -10.94 11.94 15.60
N LEU A 545 -11.45 11.56 14.44
CA LEU A 545 -12.88 11.31 14.25
C LEU A 545 -13.31 10.05 14.99
N LEU A 546 -14.40 10.14 15.76
CA LEU A 546 -15.05 8.96 16.36
C LEU A 546 -16.17 8.46 15.45
N ASN A 547 -17.13 9.31 15.13
CA ASN A 547 -18.26 8.96 14.27
C ASN A 547 -18.96 10.20 13.68
N VAL A 548 -19.79 9.93 12.67
CA VAL A 548 -20.73 10.89 12.09
C VAL A 548 -22.13 10.27 12.16
N ILE A 549 -23.05 10.95 12.82
CA ILE A 549 -24.43 10.52 12.95
C ILE A 549 -25.33 11.53 12.25
N ASP A 550 -25.98 11.10 11.17
CA ASP A 550 -27.03 11.88 10.50
C ASP A 550 -28.39 11.24 10.86
N ALA A 551 -29.09 11.85 11.79
CA ALA A 551 -30.36 11.33 12.26
C ALA A 551 -31.30 12.45 12.73
N ASN A 552 -32.59 12.28 12.50
CA ASN A 552 -33.63 13.19 12.97
C ASN A 552 -33.47 14.65 12.54
N GLY A 553 -32.91 14.89 11.36
CA GLY A 553 -32.67 16.25 10.84
C GLY A 553 -31.52 16.97 11.54
N THR A 554 -30.57 16.22 12.08
CA THR A 554 -29.38 16.74 12.73
C THR A 554 -28.18 15.90 12.36
N ILE A 555 -27.10 16.54 11.90
CA ILE A 555 -25.79 15.92 11.71
C ILE A 555 -24.98 16.19 12.97
N ASN A 556 -24.44 15.15 13.57
CA ASN A 556 -23.53 15.23 14.71
C ASN A 556 -22.18 14.56 14.32
N VAL A 557 -21.15 15.37 14.20
CA VAL A 557 -19.76 14.91 14.00
C VAL A 557 -19.09 14.92 15.38
N THR A 558 -18.53 13.81 15.76
CA THR A 558 -17.95 13.60 17.09
C THR A 558 -16.54 13.06 16.96
N GLY A 559 -15.62 13.55 17.80
CA GLY A 559 -14.26 13.06 17.88
C GLY A 559 -13.63 13.31 19.25
N HIS A 560 -12.36 12.91 19.37
CA HIS A 560 -11.55 13.19 20.56
C HIS A 560 -10.34 14.03 20.17
N ALA A 561 -9.93 14.88 21.11
CA ALA A 561 -8.68 15.63 21.02
C ALA A 561 -7.92 15.55 22.34
N TRP A 562 -6.59 15.55 22.27
CA TRP A 562 -5.67 15.65 23.42
C TRP A 562 -4.28 16.08 22.94
N GLY A 563 -3.41 16.45 23.86
CA GLY A 563 -2.06 16.89 23.52
C GLY A 563 -1.00 16.21 24.39
N GLN A 564 0.16 15.94 23.79
CA GLN A 564 1.30 15.33 24.50
C GLN A 564 1.99 16.32 25.43
N LEU A 565 2.28 17.54 24.97
CA LEU A 565 3.15 18.49 25.65
C LEU A 565 2.43 19.75 26.13
N GLY A 566 1.22 20.03 25.67
CA GLY A 566 0.50 21.24 25.99
C GLY A 566 -0.98 21.03 26.23
N SER A 567 -1.64 22.01 26.87
CA SER A 567 -3.08 22.03 26.90
C SER A 567 -3.60 22.53 25.55
N ILE A 568 -4.58 21.81 24.99
CA ILE A 568 -5.35 22.32 23.89
C ILE A 568 -6.12 23.54 24.37
N GLU A 569 -6.06 24.65 23.62
CA GLU A 569 -6.82 25.86 23.93
C GLU A 569 -8.27 25.72 23.53
N ARG A 570 -8.51 25.13 22.36
CA ARG A 570 -9.84 24.88 21.78
C ARG A 570 -9.79 23.86 20.68
N VAL A 571 -10.94 23.32 20.31
CA VAL A 571 -11.16 22.61 19.06
C VAL A 571 -12.11 23.43 18.22
N GLU A 572 -11.71 23.74 17.00
CA GLU A 572 -12.48 24.56 16.09
C GLU A 572 -12.81 23.84 14.79
N TYR A 573 -13.91 24.25 14.16
CA TYR A 573 -14.32 23.67 12.89
C TYR A 573 -14.69 24.77 11.90
N ARG A 574 -14.64 24.44 10.62
CA ARG A 574 -15.19 25.26 9.55
C ARG A 574 -15.87 24.39 8.50
N ILE A 575 -16.73 25.01 7.69
CA ILE A 575 -17.47 24.35 6.62
C ILE A 575 -17.06 25.01 5.31
N ASP A 576 -16.68 24.19 4.31
CA ASP A 576 -16.30 24.63 2.94
C ASP A 576 -15.24 25.74 2.93
N GLY A 577 -14.28 25.68 3.85
CA GLY A 577 -13.22 26.69 3.98
C GLY A 577 -13.69 28.06 4.48
N GLY A 578 -14.89 28.16 5.08
CA GLY A 578 -15.42 29.38 5.70
C GLY A 578 -14.68 29.80 6.97
N ASP A 579 -15.34 30.62 7.78
CA ASP A 579 -14.80 31.08 9.06
C ASP A 579 -14.73 29.93 10.07
N TRP A 580 -13.78 29.99 11.00
CA TRP A 580 -13.64 29.03 12.08
C TRP A 580 -14.64 29.34 13.21
N ASP A 581 -15.35 28.31 13.63
CA ASP A 581 -16.24 28.30 14.79
C ASP A 581 -15.74 27.28 15.82
N GLU A 582 -15.96 27.50 17.10
CA GLU A 582 -15.58 26.60 18.17
C GLU A 582 -16.55 25.43 18.30
N THR A 583 -16.05 24.22 18.54
CA THR A 583 -16.87 23.02 18.76
C THR A 583 -17.48 23.04 20.17
N THR A 584 -18.39 22.11 20.45
CA THR A 584 -18.87 21.87 21.82
C THR A 584 -18.13 20.69 22.44
N TYR A 585 -17.87 20.73 23.75
CA TYR A 585 -17.02 19.76 24.45
C TYR A 585 -17.79 18.94 25.50
N SER A 586 -17.28 17.74 25.77
CA SER A 586 -17.70 16.96 26.94
C SER A 586 -17.15 17.53 28.27
N ALA A 587 -16.00 18.23 28.20
CA ALA A 587 -15.38 18.98 29.27
C ALA A 587 -14.53 20.10 28.64
N GLU A 588 -14.40 21.25 29.35
CA GLU A 588 -13.64 22.37 28.82
C GLU A 588 -12.15 22.04 28.67
N PRO A 589 -11.51 22.30 27.52
CA PRO A 589 -10.10 21.91 27.28
C PRO A 589 -9.13 22.40 28.34
N GLY A 590 -9.29 23.63 28.84
CA GLY A 590 -8.43 24.20 29.87
C GLY A 590 -8.58 23.60 31.27
N GLU A 591 -9.58 22.76 31.50
CA GLU A 591 -9.82 22.04 32.76
C GLU A 591 -9.27 20.62 32.71
N ILE A 592 -8.88 20.12 31.52
CA ILE A 592 -8.38 18.79 31.28
C ILE A 592 -6.86 18.80 31.34
N GLY A 593 -6.28 17.81 32.00
CA GLY A 593 -4.82 17.64 32.02
C GLY A 593 -4.27 17.31 30.63
N ALA A 594 -3.00 17.63 30.38
CA ALA A 594 -2.28 17.12 29.24
C ALA A 594 -2.39 15.57 29.18
N LEU A 595 -2.34 15.00 27.98
CA LEU A 595 -2.46 13.55 27.74
C LEU A 595 -3.84 12.93 28.08
N THR A 596 -4.86 13.73 28.32
CA THR A 596 -6.19 13.22 28.66
C THR A 596 -7.15 13.47 27.48
N PRO A 597 -7.60 12.43 26.76
CA PRO A 597 -8.55 12.57 25.68
C PRO A 597 -9.89 13.17 26.17
N PHE A 598 -10.40 14.15 25.44
CA PHE A 598 -11.73 14.69 25.68
C PHE A 598 -12.53 14.71 24.36
N MET A 599 -13.85 14.58 24.50
CA MET A 599 -14.74 14.50 23.35
C MET A 599 -15.20 15.90 22.91
N TRP A 600 -15.15 16.12 21.59
CA TRP A 600 -15.75 17.31 20.96
C TRP A 600 -16.90 16.91 20.03
N HIS A 601 -17.81 17.88 19.77
CA HIS A 601 -18.98 17.71 18.93
C HIS A 601 -19.19 18.91 18.02
N VAL A 602 -19.50 18.63 16.74
CA VAL A 602 -20.03 19.61 15.80
C VAL A 602 -21.45 19.20 15.46
N ILE A 603 -22.44 20.00 15.88
CA ILE A 603 -23.86 19.70 15.71
C ILE A 603 -24.45 20.71 14.73
N MET A 604 -25.04 20.24 13.64
CA MET A 604 -25.63 21.09 12.62
C MET A 604 -26.96 20.58 12.09
N ASN A 605 -27.75 21.51 11.55
CA ASN A 605 -28.99 21.17 10.85
C ASN A 605 -28.69 21.11 9.33
N PRO A 606 -28.83 19.96 8.66
CA PRO A 606 -28.60 19.83 7.22
C PRO A 606 -29.48 20.75 6.36
N GLU A 607 -30.66 21.18 6.86
CA GLU A 607 -31.51 22.15 6.16
C GLU A 607 -30.91 23.57 6.10
N LYS A 608 -29.90 23.86 6.93
CA LYS A 608 -29.16 25.14 6.89
C LYS A 608 -27.98 25.13 5.93
N LEU A 609 -27.57 23.96 5.49
CA LEU A 609 -26.59 23.76 4.45
C LEU A 609 -27.29 23.73 3.10
N SER A 610 -26.68 24.26 2.05
CA SER A 610 -27.23 24.16 0.68
C SER A 610 -27.38 22.68 0.31
N GLU A 611 -28.18 22.36 -0.72
CA GLU A 611 -28.27 21.00 -1.23
C GLU A 611 -26.93 20.57 -1.82
N GLY A 612 -26.38 19.42 -1.37
CA GLY A 612 -25.14 18.85 -1.87
C GLY A 612 -24.15 18.46 -0.78
N ALA A 613 -22.95 18.11 -1.21
CA ALA A 613 -21.85 17.74 -0.32
C ALA A 613 -21.15 19.00 0.23
N HIS A 614 -20.87 18.96 1.53
CA HIS A 614 -20.13 19.98 2.26
C HIS A 614 -18.98 19.34 3.00
N GLU A 615 -17.82 20.01 3.01
CA GLU A 615 -16.65 19.57 3.75
C GLU A 615 -16.59 20.25 5.11
N ILE A 616 -16.52 19.47 6.16
CA ILE A 616 -16.26 19.94 7.53
C ILE A 616 -14.81 19.64 7.85
N GLU A 617 -14.07 20.66 8.22
CA GLU A 617 -12.71 20.55 8.72
C GLU A 617 -12.72 20.86 10.23
N VAL A 618 -12.13 19.96 11.02
CA VAL A 618 -12.02 20.12 12.49
C VAL A 618 -10.57 19.98 12.92
N ARG A 619 -10.06 20.89 13.74
CA ARG A 619 -8.72 20.85 14.28
C ARG A 619 -8.66 21.25 15.75
N ALA A 620 -7.73 20.66 16.47
CA ALA A 620 -7.34 21.11 17.80
C ALA A 620 -6.28 22.22 17.67
N VAL A 621 -6.32 23.20 18.55
CA VAL A 621 -5.45 24.39 18.53
C VAL A 621 -4.76 24.55 19.88
N SER A 622 -3.45 24.76 19.86
CA SER A 622 -2.64 25.15 21.00
C SER A 622 -1.95 26.49 20.74
N GLY A 623 -1.18 27.00 21.70
CA GLY A 623 -0.35 28.20 21.53
C GLY A 623 0.80 28.00 20.54
N GLU A 624 1.14 26.77 20.17
CA GLU A 624 2.28 26.42 19.31
C GLU A 624 1.89 26.00 17.91
N GLY A 625 0.66 25.49 17.72
CA GLY A 625 0.22 25.03 16.40
C GLY A 625 -1.18 24.40 16.41
N ASN A 626 -1.47 23.65 15.37
CA ASN A 626 -2.74 22.96 15.19
C ASN A 626 -2.48 21.46 14.99
N SER A 627 -3.43 20.62 15.43
CA SER A 627 -3.41 19.22 15.05
C SER A 627 -3.57 19.02 13.53
N LEU A 628 -3.32 17.83 13.05
CA LEU A 628 -3.84 17.40 11.75
C LEU A 628 -5.36 17.63 11.72
N PRO A 629 -5.93 18.12 10.61
CA PRO A 629 -7.36 18.28 10.48
C PRO A 629 -8.07 16.94 10.32
N VAL A 630 -9.23 16.83 10.95
CA VAL A 630 -10.24 15.82 10.62
C VAL A 630 -11.10 16.37 9.49
N LEU A 631 -11.18 15.65 8.38
CA LEU A 631 -11.98 16.02 7.22
C LEU A 631 -13.21 15.12 7.13
N VAL A 632 -14.40 15.70 7.05
CA VAL A 632 -15.66 14.95 6.99
C VAL A 632 -16.55 15.54 5.91
N THR A 633 -17.04 14.68 5.01
CA THR A 633 -18.06 15.08 4.04
C THR A 633 -19.46 14.82 4.61
N VAL A 634 -20.30 15.84 4.60
CA VAL A 634 -21.72 15.76 5.00
C VAL A 634 -22.61 16.24 3.87
N HIS A 635 -23.88 15.86 3.89
CA HIS A 635 -24.85 16.28 2.87
C HIS A 635 -25.87 17.28 3.43
N GLY A 636 -25.92 18.47 2.82
CA GLY A 636 -26.95 19.46 3.08
C GLY A 636 -28.26 19.13 2.34
N SER A 637 -29.37 19.51 2.93
CA SER A 637 -30.73 19.32 2.37
C SER A 637 -31.53 20.63 2.27
N GLY A 638 -30.88 21.78 2.46
CA GLY A 638 -31.53 23.08 2.34
C GLY A 638 -31.86 23.41 0.89
N SER A 639 -32.91 24.22 0.68
CA SER A 639 -33.19 24.75 -0.65
C SER A 639 -32.08 25.71 -1.07
N GLU A 640 -31.59 25.59 -2.30
CA GLU A 640 -30.66 26.57 -2.88
C GLU A 640 -31.20 27.99 -2.65
N GLY A 641 -30.56 28.75 -1.78
CA GLY A 641 -30.74 30.20 -1.77
C GLY A 641 -30.22 30.71 -3.10
N ASP A 642 -30.98 31.58 -3.78
CA ASP A 642 -30.68 32.20 -5.08
C ASP A 642 -29.27 32.83 -5.12
N GLY A 643 -28.25 32.04 -5.23
CA GLY A 643 -26.87 32.46 -5.30
C GLY A 643 -25.94 31.29 -5.47
N PHE A 644 -25.72 30.89 -6.72
CA PHE A 644 -24.68 29.89 -7.07
C PHE A 644 -23.30 30.52 -6.77
N SER A 645 -22.81 30.35 -5.55
CA SER A 645 -21.39 30.52 -5.23
C SER A 645 -20.74 29.17 -5.07
N VAL A 646 -20.07 28.73 -6.10
CA VAL A 646 -19.16 27.59 -5.98
C VAL A 646 -18.12 27.97 -4.92
N PRO A 647 -17.95 27.22 -3.83
CA PRO A 647 -16.97 27.55 -2.81
C PRO A 647 -15.59 27.76 -3.45
N PRO A 648 -14.85 28.83 -3.10
CA PRO A 648 -13.56 29.13 -3.73
C PRO A 648 -12.58 27.96 -3.68
N MET A 649 -12.65 27.10 -2.66
CA MET A 649 -11.80 25.93 -2.49
C MET A 649 -12.14 24.80 -3.47
N VAL A 650 -13.42 24.55 -3.76
CA VAL A 650 -13.81 23.57 -4.80
C VAL A 650 -13.34 24.05 -6.17
N ILE A 651 -13.40 25.36 -6.43
CA ILE A 651 -12.83 25.95 -7.64
C ILE A 651 -11.31 25.81 -7.65
N VAL A 652 -10.65 26.00 -6.51
CA VAL A 652 -9.19 25.85 -6.38
C VAL A 652 -8.79 24.38 -6.46
N ALA A 653 -9.52 23.45 -5.83
CA ALA A 653 -9.25 22.02 -5.93
C ALA A 653 -9.50 21.52 -7.35
N ILE A 654 -10.63 21.84 -7.98
CA ILE A 654 -10.91 21.48 -9.38
C ILE A 654 -9.93 22.18 -10.32
N ALA A 655 -9.59 23.45 -10.08
CA ALA A 655 -8.61 24.16 -10.88
C ALA A 655 -7.18 23.62 -10.66
N SER A 656 -6.84 23.17 -9.46
CA SER A 656 -5.54 22.55 -9.15
C SER A 656 -5.45 21.16 -9.76
N VAL A 657 -6.47 20.32 -9.61
CA VAL A 657 -6.56 19.00 -10.28
C VAL A 657 -6.57 19.18 -11.79
N PHE A 658 -7.29 20.17 -12.32
CA PHE A 658 -7.31 20.47 -13.74
C PHE A 658 -5.98 21.06 -14.23
N ALA A 659 -5.29 21.88 -13.42
CA ALA A 659 -3.97 22.41 -13.73
C ALA A 659 -2.90 21.31 -13.68
N ILE A 660 -2.95 20.43 -12.69
CA ILE A 660 -2.08 19.24 -12.60
C ILE A 660 -2.37 18.29 -13.76
N TRP A 661 -3.64 18.05 -14.09
CA TRP A 661 -4.03 17.21 -15.22
C TRP A 661 -3.57 17.83 -16.56
N VAL A 662 -3.71 19.14 -16.75
CA VAL A 662 -3.22 19.85 -17.93
C VAL A 662 -1.70 19.90 -17.97
N ALA A 663 -1.03 20.08 -16.83
CA ALA A 663 0.43 20.01 -16.71
C ALA A 663 0.96 18.60 -16.98
N SER A 664 0.28 17.58 -16.44
CA SER A 664 0.60 16.15 -16.70
C SER A 664 0.37 15.78 -18.16
N LEU A 665 -0.72 16.24 -18.78
CA LEU A 665 -0.95 16.08 -20.22
C LEU A 665 0.08 16.84 -21.07
N ALA A 666 0.54 18.01 -20.60
CA ALA A 666 1.61 18.76 -21.24
C ALA A 666 2.93 18.02 -21.10
N LEU A 667 3.27 17.51 -19.92
CA LEU A 667 4.47 16.71 -19.64
C LEU A 667 4.45 15.35 -20.38
N LEU A 668 3.29 14.66 -20.43
CA LEU A 668 3.12 13.46 -21.24
C LEU A 668 3.27 13.75 -22.74
N ARG A 669 2.80 14.90 -23.21
CA ARG A 669 3.05 15.36 -24.59
C ARG A 669 4.52 15.71 -24.82
N PHE A 670 5.20 16.30 -23.84
CA PHE A 670 6.63 16.57 -23.91
C PHE A 670 7.50 15.30 -23.83
N ARG A 671 7.06 14.28 -23.07
CA ARG A 671 7.77 12.99 -22.97
C ARG A 671 7.52 12.06 -24.18
N SER A 672 6.37 12.15 -24.86
CA SER A 672 6.06 11.28 -26.01
C SER A 672 6.65 11.75 -27.34
N ASP A 673 7.18 12.96 -27.42
CA ASP A 673 7.57 13.57 -28.69
C ASP A 673 9.03 14.02 -28.74
N GLY A 674 9.94 13.05 -28.88
CA GLY A 674 11.25 13.30 -29.51
C GLY A 674 11.11 13.90 -30.94
N GLU A 675 9.93 14.13 -31.45
CA GLU A 675 9.63 14.86 -32.67
C GLU A 675 9.52 16.38 -32.48
N ILE A 676 9.26 16.89 -31.29
CA ILE A 676 9.16 18.36 -31.05
C ILE A 676 10.53 18.99 -31.03
N ASP A 677 11.54 18.33 -30.46
CA ASP A 677 12.93 18.82 -30.54
C ASP A 677 13.46 18.80 -32.00
N SER A 678 13.01 17.83 -32.82
CA SER A 678 13.31 17.82 -34.23
C SER A 678 12.56 18.93 -35.00
N LEU A 679 11.36 19.28 -34.58
CA LEU A 679 10.56 20.39 -35.16
C LEU A 679 11.11 21.76 -34.76
N LEU A 680 11.50 21.94 -33.51
CA LEU A 680 12.12 23.18 -33.02
C LEU A 680 13.51 23.37 -33.58
N SER A 681 14.30 22.30 -33.74
CA SER A 681 15.59 22.35 -34.41
C SER A 681 15.44 22.64 -35.91
N ASN A 682 14.40 22.11 -36.56
CA ASN A 682 14.09 22.39 -37.95
C ASN A 682 13.52 23.82 -38.16
N LEU A 683 12.79 24.36 -37.19
CA LEU A 683 12.34 25.77 -37.22
C LEU A 683 13.51 26.74 -37.01
N ARG A 684 14.41 26.48 -36.06
CA ARG A 684 15.64 27.26 -35.87
C ARG A 684 16.54 27.20 -37.09
N ARG A 685 16.67 26.03 -37.72
CA ARG A 685 17.43 25.90 -38.98
C ARG A 685 16.81 26.68 -40.14
N LYS A 686 15.46 26.71 -40.20
CA LYS A 686 14.74 27.53 -41.20
C LYS A 686 14.90 29.03 -40.96
N GLU A 687 14.96 29.48 -39.68
CA GLU A 687 15.22 30.88 -39.36
C GLU A 687 16.68 31.24 -39.66
N GLU A 688 17.65 30.35 -39.38
CA GLU A 688 19.06 30.56 -39.74
C GLU A 688 19.27 30.53 -41.26
N ASP A 689 18.63 29.62 -42.01
CA ASP A 689 18.69 29.56 -43.46
C ASP A 689 18.01 30.79 -44.12
N SER A 690 16.90 31.31 -43.54
CA SER A 690 16.25 32.53 -44.04
C SER A 690 17.09 33.81 -43.72
N ALA A 691 17.79 33.83 -42.58
CA ALA A 691 18.69 34.92 -42.25
C ALA A 691 19.97 34.89 -43.11
N ILE A 692 20.41 33.71 -43.55
CA ILE A 692 21.52 33.54 -44.49
C ILE A 692 21.13 33.94 -45.90
N GLU A 693 19.89 33.61 -46.33
CA GLU A 693 19.35 34.08 -47.63
C GLU A 693 19.18 35.61 -47.66
N GLU A 694 18.69 36.24 -46.59
CA GLU A 694 18.57 37.71 -46.46
C GLU A 694 19.93 38.41 -46.46
N VAL A 695 20.97 37.81 -45.87
CA VAL A 695 22.35 38.32 -45.90
C VAL A 695 23.02 38.14 -47.27
N LEU A 696 22.72 37.02 -47.94
CA LEU A 696 23.23 36.78 -49.32
C LEU A 696 22.56 37.68 -50.37
N ASP A 697 21.26 37.95 -50.23
CA ASP A 697 20.54 38.90 -51.10
C ASP A 697 21.02 40.36 -50.85
N ALA A 698 21.41 40.71 -49.61
CA ALA A 698 21.95 42.01 -49.27
C ALA A 698 23.38 42.21 -49.85
N GLU A 699 24.22 41.16 -49.87
CA GLU A 699 25.55 41.22 -50.46
C GLU A 699 25.55 41.25 -51.98
N ILE A 700 24.53 40.64 -52.63
CA ILE A 700 24.37 40.66 -54.11
C ILE A 700 23.88 42.04 -54.62
N VAL A 701 23.18 42.81 -53.80
CA VAL A 701 22.72 44.16 -54.18
C VAL A 701 23.79 45.23 -54.05
N ASP A 702 24.84 45.01 -53.21
CA ASP A 702 25.98 45.94 -53.06
C ASP A 702 27.08 45.75 -54.13
N GLU A 703 27.15 44.64 -54.88
CA GLU A 703 28.12 44.43 -55.96
C GLU A 703 27.67 44.95 -57.32
N GLU A 704 26.36 45.28 -57.56
CA GLU A 704 25.89 45.91 -58.81
C GLU A 704 25.88 47.42 -58.80
N ALA A 705 26.42 48.10 -57.78
CA ALA A 705 26.44 49.54 -57.68
C ALA A 705 27.84 50.17 -57.89
N ILE A 706 28.85 49.41 -58.39
CA ILE A 706 30.16 49.94 -58.80
C ILE A 706 30.50 49.35 -60.18
N ASP A 707 29.92 50.01 -61.23
CA ASP A 707 30.50 50.33 -62.48
C ASP A 707 29.76 51.46 -63.21
#